data_e9121ae3567278fbfdc35b1e2b4e8660
#
_entry.id   e9121ae3567278fbfdc35b1e2b4e8660
#
_cell.length_a   1.000
_cell.length_b   1.000
_cell.length_c   1.000
_cell.angle_alpha   90.00
_cell.angle_beta   90.00
_cell.angle_gamma   90.00
#
_symmetry.space_group_name_H-M   'P 1'
#
loop_
_entity.id
_entity.type
_entity.pdbx_description
1 polymer ?
#
loop_
_entity_poly.entity_id
_entity_poly.type
_entity_poly.pdbx_seq_one_letter_code
_entity_poly.pdbx_strand_id
1 'polypeptide(L)'
;MENFIDVKGARVHNLKNIDVKIPRDKLVVITGLSGSGKSSLAFDTLYAEGQRRYMETFSAYVRQFLGNLERPDVDKIDGLSPVIAIEQKTTSKSPRSTVGTITELYDYLRLLYSRIGTAYSYKTNKPMVSYTQSQILDLISKDFTGKKVAILSPIIKSRKGHYRELFDNLSRQGFLKVRVDGKIMDIYKGMKLDRYKNHDIELLIDVLEVNLSDNSKKRLEESITTALKYGDESLMINEFNKSSSRFFSSNLMCENSGISYAKPEPNNFSFNSPKGMCNSCKGLGFEYIVNRDKIIPDPSISINSGGIIPLGEKNNNWNFKQIEIISKRYNFNLNEPINKIPNNALEIILKGSNEKFSIDSKSLGVTRKYTIDYEGIENFIINQFNSNESRKITRWAKNFMDSRFCPKCKGSRLNIEANHFKIIDKTIFEISSMDLSDLYNWFDSINENLSIQEKKISNEVVKEIKVRLQFLLSVGLNYLSLNRSSKSLSGGEAQRIRLATQIGSQLVGVLYILDEPSIGLHQRDNQRLIDSLESLRDIGNSVIVVEHDKEMILRSDHVIDLGPHAGINGGRVITQGSPLDLLKHDTLTANYLNGSLNIEIPLKRRTGNGKNLIIEGCTGNNLKNISVKFPLGLMIGITGVSGSGKSSLVNDTLYPILNNYFFHGVKEVLPYERIKGIDNLDKVVDINQSPIGRTPRSNPATYCGVFSEIRSLFSKTQEAQIRGYKPGRFSFNVSGGRCENCSGGGMKVIEMNFLPDVYVECESCQGNRFNRETLEIYFKGKTISDVLNMTINQAVIFFKAIPKIYDKLKTIQDVGLGYIALGQPSTTLSGGEAQRIKLSTELSKRDTGNTMYILDEPTTGLHFEDIRVLLEVLNKLVDKGNTILIIEHNLDVIKQVDHIIEIGVEGGKYGGELIGYGTPEEISKIKNSHTGYFLSKELKLCN
;
A
#
# COMPACT_ATOMS: atom_id res chain seq x y z
N MET A 1 -14.35 2.90 41.11
CA MET A 1 -13.54 2.36 39.98
C MET A 1 -12.08 2.68 40.30
N GLU A 2 -11.16 1.76 40.06
CA GLU A 2 -9.75 2.03 40.26
C GLU A 2 -9.30 3.16 39.30
N ASN A 3 -8.72 4.21 39.86
CA ASN A 3 -8.29 5.40 39.06
C ASN A 3 -6.97 5.18 38.30
N PHE A 4 -6.37 3.97 38.43
CA PHE A 4 -5.09 3.62 37.82
C PHE A 4 -5.12 2.22 37.22
N ILE A 5 -4.32 2.04 36.18
CA ILE A 5 -3.86 0.73 35.72
C ILE A 5 -2.58 0.43 36.52
N ASP A 6 -2.62 -0.59 37.38
CA ASP A 6 -1.50 -0.96 38.25
C ASP A 6 -0.80 -2.21 37.70
N VAL A 7 0.40 -2.02 37.16
CA VAL A 7 1.26 -3.07 36.61
C VAL A 7 2.31 -3.42 37.66
N LYS A 8 2.41 -4.69 38.02
CA LYS A 8 3.39 -5.19 39.01
C LYS A 8 4.26 -6.28 38.42
N GLY A 9 5.55 -6.15 38.58
CA GLY A 9 6.53 -7.14 38.24
C GLY A 9 6.66 -7.42 36.75
N ALA A 10 6.61 -6.43 35.88
CA ALA A 10 6.77 -6.64 34.44
C ALA A 10 8.23 -6.98 34.07
N ARG A 11 8.43 -8.12 33.38
CA ARG A 11 9.74 -8.68 33.01
C ARG A 11 9.85 -9.03 31.53
N VAL A 12 8.91 -8.58 30.71
CA VAL A 12 8.88 -8.88 29.28
C VAL A 12 10.12 -8.27 28.59
N HIS A 13 10.85 -9.05 27.81
CA HIS A 13 12.05 -8.67 27.07
C HIS A 13 13.14 -8.07 27.97
N ASN A 14 13.39 -6.76 27.85
CA ASN A 14 14.42 -6.07 28.62
C ASN A 14 13.92 -5.39 29.90
N LEU A 15 12.63 -5.48 30.22
CA LEU A 15 12.07 -4.90 31.45
C LEU A 15 12.62 -5.57 32.70
N LYS A 16 12.98 -4.76 33.71
CA LYS A 16 13.71 -5.18 34.91
C LYS A 16 12.80 -5.32 36.14
N ASN A 17 11.74 -6.16 36.02
CA ASN A 17 10.79 -6.37 37.11
C ASN A 17 10.21 -5.04 37.61
N ILE A 18 9.61 -4.28 36.68
CA ILE A 18 9.15 -2.93 36.97
C ILE A 18 7.70 -2.91 37.46
N ASP A 19 7.45 -1.97 38.39
CA ASP A 19 6.12 -1.62 38.86
C ASP A 19 5.74 -0.24 38.30
N VAL A 20 4.56 -0.11 37.69
CA VAL A 20 4.10 1.14 37.05
C VAL A 20 2.62 1.38 37.34
N LYS A 21 2.30 2.59 37.78
CA LYS A 21 0.93 3.06 37.95
C LYS A 21 0.58 4.06 36.87
N ILE A 22 -0.36 3.72 35.99
CA ILE A 22 -0.79 4.53 34.86
C ILE A 22 -2.17 5.12 35.15
N PRO A 23 -2.34 6.45 35.19
CA PRO A 23 -3.64 7.04 35.45
C PRO A 23 -4.62 6.74 34.30
N ARG A 24 -5.88 6.43 34.65
CA ARG A 24 -6.96 6.23 33.68
C ARG A 24 -7.55 7.57 33.24
N ASP A 25 -8.20 7.54 32.09
CA ASP A 25 -8.88 8.70 31.49
C ASP A 25 -7.94 9.89 31.30
N LYS A 26 -6.68 9.61 30.96
CA LYS A 26 -5.58 10.54 30.75
C LYS A 26 -4.82 10.23 29.47
N LEU A 27 -4.18 11.26 28.92
CA LEU A 27 -3.19 11.14 27.87
C LEU A 27 -1.82 10.89 28.52
N VAL A 28 -1.32 9.65 28.39
CA VAL A 28 -0.07 9.19 28.98
C VAL A 28 0.97 8.98 27.88
N VAL A 29 2.13 9.60 28.03
CA VAL A 29 3.25 9.38 27.08
C VAL A 29 4.31 8.48 27.72
N ILE A 30 4.68 7.41 27.03
CA ILE A 30 5.84 6.56 27.38
C ILE A 30 7.00 6.97 26.49
N THR A 31 8.06 7.51 27.09
CA THR A 31 9.24 8.02 26.39
C THR A 31 10.53 7.35 26.89
N GLY A 32 11.68 7.72 26.32
CA GLY A 32 13.00 7.21 26.65
C GLY A 32 13.80 6.79 25.42
N LEU A 33 15.06 6.41 25.54
CA LEU A 33 15.94 6.01 24.44
C LEU A 33 15.36 4.89 23.57
N SER A 34 15.77 4.82 22.29
CA SER A 34 15.46 3.67 21.44
C SER A 34 15.99 2.38 22.08
N GLY A 35 15.12 1.33 22.20
CA GLY A 35 15.48 0.09 22.87
C GLY A 35 15.46 0.14 24.41
N SER A 36 14.89 1.18 25.03
CA SER A 36 14.76 1.26 26.51
C SER A 36 13.65 0.40 27.11
N GLY A 37 12.76 -0.20 26.28
CA GLY A 37 11.66 -1.07 26.74
C GLY A 37 10.26 -0.44 26.60
N LYS A 38 10.12 0.69 25.94
CA LYS A 38 8.82 1.39 25.72
C LYS A 38 7.75 0.48 25.10
N SER A 39 8.08 -0.08 23.95
CA SER A 39 7.17 -0.99 23.23
C SER A 39 6.92 -2.28 24.02
N SER A 40 7.92 -2.78 24.78
CA SER A 40 7.75 -3.94 25.66
C SER A 40 6.73 -3.68 26.76
N LEU A 41 6.67 -2.47 27.33
CA LEU A 41 5.64 -2.10 28.32
C LEU A 41 4.30 -1.89 27.65
N ALA A 42 4.24 -1.08 26.58
CA ALA A 42 2.98 -0.68 25.96
C ALA A 42 2.31 -1.83 25.20
N PHE A 43 3.04 -2.52 24.31
CA PHE A 43 2.48 -3.53 23.41
C PHE A 43 2.66 -4.94 23.94
N ASP A 44 3.87 -5.34 24.32
CA ASP A 44 4.14 -6.72 24.70
C ASP A 44 3.67 -7.05 26.14
N THR A 45 3.32 -6.04 26.96
CA THR A 45 2.77 -6.21 28.30
C THR A 45 1.29 -5.79 28.37
N LEU A 46 0.98 -4.50 28.24
CA LEU A 46 -0.38 -3.98 28.42
C LEU A 46 -1.35 -4.46 27.34
N TYR A 47 -0.98 -4.28 26.07
CA TYR A 47 -1.83 -4.70 24.95
C TYR A 47 -1.97 -6.22 24.90
N ALA A 48 -0.87 -6.95 25.05
CA ALA A 48 -0.88 -8.41 25.01
C ALA A 48 -1.79 -9.00 26.10
N GLU A 49 -1.72 -8.50 27.34
CA GLU A 49 -2.62 -8.93 28.42
C GLU A 49 -4.06 -8.51 28.18
N GLY A 50 -4.32 -7.31 27.69
CA GLY A 50 -5.68 -6.86 27.35
C GLY A 50 -6.30 -7.70 26.24
N GLN A 51 -5.54 -8.02 25.21
CA GLN A 51 -5.97 -8.91 24.13
C GLN A 51 -6.22 -10.32 24.65
N ARG A 52 -5.34 -10.85 25.50
CA ARG A 52 -5.51 -12.18 26.12
C ARG A 52 -6.81 -12.26 26.93
N ARG A 53 -7.09 -11.26 27.78
CA ARG A 53 -8.35 -11.19 28.56
C ARG A 53 -9.58 -11.11 27.67
N TYR A 54 -9.50 -10.32 26.59
CA TYR A 54 -10.59 -10.23 25.61
C TYR A 54 -10.84 -11.56 24.92
N MET A 55 -9.78 -12.28 24.52
CA MET A 55 -9.87 -13.61 23.90
C MET A 55 -10.46 -14.66 24.86
N GLU A 56 -10.23 -14.54 26.16
CA GLU A 56 -10.82 -15.44 27.15
C GLU A 56 -12.35 -15.32 27.25
N THR A 57 -12.94 -14.21 26.84
CA THR A 57 -14.40 -14.04 26.81
C THR A 57 -15.08 -14.84 25.69
N PHE A 58 -14.31 -15.30 24.68
CA PHE A 58 -14.87 -16.10 23.59
C PHE A 58 -15.11 -17.56 24.00
N SER A 59 -16.02 -18.22 23.28
CA SER A 59 -16.29 -19.66 23.49
C SER A 59 -15.03 -20.50 23.24
N ALA A 60 -14.95 -21.67 23.88
CA ALA A 60 -13.84 -22.62 23.71
C ALA A 60 -13.61 -22.99 22.23
N TYR A 61 -14.67 -23.08 21.43
CA TYR A 61 -14.61 -23.35 20.00
C TYR A 61 -13.88 -22.24 19.24
N VAL A 62 -14.24 -20.97 19.48
CA VAL A 62 -13.58 -19.81 18.82
C VAL A 62 -12.12 -19.72 19.25
N ARG A 63 -11.80 -19.95 20.54
CA ARG A 63 -10.42 -19.93 21.04
C ARG A 63 -9.53 -20.99 20.38
N GLN A 64 -10.08 -22.15 20.03
CA GLN A 64 -9.33 -23.19 19.32
C GLN A 64 -8.86 -22.76 17.92
N PHE A 65 -9.60 -21.88 17.23
CA PHE A 65 -9.22 -21.32 15.93
C PHE A 65 -8.29 -20.13 16.02
N LEU A 66 -8.41 -19.33 17.10
CA LEU A 66 -7.62 -18.12 17.29
C LEU A 66 -6.26 -18.37 17.96
N GLY A 67 -6.03 -19.59 18.48
CA GLY A 67 -4.83 -19.96 19.22
C GLY A 67 -4.84 -19.44 20.66
N ASN A 68 -4.01 -20.05 21.51
CA ASN A 68 -3.80 -19.58 22.89
C ASN A 68 -2.74 -18.46 22.84
N LEU A 69 -3.12 -17.28 23.29
CA LEU A 69 -2.16 -16.20 23.54
C LEU A 69 -1.42 -16.51 24.86
N GLU A 70 -0.11 -16.50 24.80
CA GLU A 70 0.72 -16.64 25.99
C GLU A 70 0.52 -15.41 26.91
N ARG A 71 0.50 -15.67 28.22
CA ARG A 71 0.44 -14.60 29.21
C ARG A 71 1.79 -13.88 29.20
N PRO A 72 1.83 -12.54 29.12
CA PRO A 72 3.07 -11.81 29.27
C PRO A 72 3.71 -12.08 30.64
N ASP A 73 5.05 -12.02 30.72
CA ASP A 73 5.78 -12.20 31.98
C ASP A 73 5.58 -10.98 32.88
N VAL A 74 4.51 -11.04 33.67
CA VAL A 74 4.07 -10.01 34.61
C VAL A 74 3.36 -10.67 35.79
N ASP A 75 3.61 -10.18 37.00
CA ASP A 75 2.96 -10.74 38.18
C ASP A 75 1.46 -10.44 38.16
N LYS A 76 1.09 -9.18 38.02
CA LYS A 76 -0.30 -8.73 38.04
C LYS A 76 -0.51 -7.44 37.25
N ILE A 77 -1.69 -7.32 36.60
CA ILE A 77 -2.18 -6.05 36.02
C ILE A 77 -3.64 -5.85 36.48
N ASP A 78 -3.89 -4.79 37.24
CA ASP A 78 -5.23 -4.40 37.70
C ASP A 78 -5.71 -3.15 36.95
N GLY A 79 -7.04 -2.94 36.89
CA GLY A 79 -7.64 -1.74 36.30
C GLY A 79 -7.58 -1.66 34.77
N LEU A 80 -7.20 -2.73 34.06
CA LEU A 80 -7.07 -2.73 32.62
C LEU A 80 -8.44 -2.73 31.94
N SER A 81 -8.72 -1.70 31.13
CA SER A 81 -9.88 -1.59 30.26
C SER A 81 -9.70 -2.42 28.98
N PRO A 82 -10.77 -2.64 28.17
CA PRO A 82 -10.61 -3.17 26.80
C PRO A 82 -9.57 -2.36 26.02
N VAL A 83 -8.63 -3.02 25.35
CA VAL A 83 -7.47 -2.37 24.72
C VAL A 83 -7.57 -2.41 23.20
N ILE A 84 -7.30 -1.26 22.58
CA ILE A 84 -7.16 -1.11 21.12
C ILE A 84 -5.76 -0.59 20.81
N ALA A 85 -4.99 -1.35 20.03
CA ALA A 85 -3.67 -0.92 19.57
C ALA A 85 -3.72 -0.34 18.15
N ILE A 86 -3.03 0.78 17.95
CA ILE A 86 -2.86 1.43 16.65
C ILE A 86 -1.37 1.46 16.32
N GLU A 87 -0.90 0.35 15.77
CA GLU A 87 0.50 0.19 15.37
C GLU A 87 0.76 0.77 13.98
N GLN A 88 2.03 1.11 13.72
CA GLN A 88 2.49 1.55 12.41
C GLN A 88 2.54 0.42 11.37
N LYS A 89 2.72 -0.84 11.81
CA LYS A 89 2.82 -2.00 10.94
C LYS A 89 1.45 -2.38 10.37
N THR A 90 1.42 -2.79 9.10
CA THR A 90 0.30 -3.37 8.36
C THR A 90 -0.61 -2.40 7.61
N THR A 91 -0.14 -1.94 6.47
CA THR A 91 -1.04 -1.63 5.37
C THR A 91 -1.56 -2.94 4.77
N SER A 92 -2.88 -3.03 4.55
CA SER A 92 -3.45 -4.15 3.82
C SER A 92 -2.77 -4.29 2.46
N LYS A 93 -2.20 -5.46 2.18
CA LYS A 93 -1.58 -5.77 0.87
C LYS A 93 -2.59 -6.03 -0.23
N SER A 94 -3.89 -5.98 0.06
CA SER A 94 -4.94 -6.18 -0.92
C SER A 94 -4.96 -5.05 -1.95
N PRO A 95 -4.92 -5.34 -3.26
CA PRO A 95 -4.99 -4.32 -4.30
C PRO A 95 -6.38 -3.67 -4.41
N ARG A 96 -7.38 -4.22 -3.73
CA ARG A 96 -8.75 -3.72 -3.71
C ARG A 96 -9.05 -2.85 -2.50
N SER A 97 -8.15 -2.78 -1.52
CA SER A 97 -8.33 -1.95 -0.33
C SER A 97 -8.01 -0.49 -0.66
N THR A 98 -8.92 0.42 -0.32
CA THR A 98 -8.79 1.87 -0.51
C THR A 98 -9.05 2.60 0.80
N VAL A 99 -8.69 3.89 0.86
CA VAL A 99 -9.04 4.75 2.01
C VAL A 99 -10.53 4.66 2.30
N GLY A 100 -11.39 4.79 1.29
CA GLY A 100 -12.84 4.73 1.46
C GLY A 100 -13.37 3.40 2.01
N THR A 101 -12.71 2.25 1.69
CA THR A 101 -13.11 0.95 2.23
C THR A 101 -12.59 0.71 3.66
N ILE A 102 -11.44 1.27 4.02
CA ILE A 102 -10.89 1.15 5.38
C ILE A 102 -11.68 2.02 6.37
N THR A 103 -12.13 3.21 5.93
CA THR A 103 -12.90 4.16 6.72
C THR A 103 -14.40 3.88 6.71
N GLU A 104 -14.85 2.86 5.99
CA GLU A 104 -16.26 2.53 5.74
C GLU A 104 -17.05 3.62 5.00
N LEU A 105 -16.44 4.76 4.67
CA LEU A 105 -17.09 5.85 3.94
C LEU A 105 -17.62 5.41 2.59
N TYR A 106 -16.93 4.49 1.92
CA TYR A 106 -17.39 3.96 0.63
C TYR A 106 -18.69 3.14 0.77
N ASP A 107 -18.93 2.53 1.91
CA ASP A 107 -20.17 1.77 2.18
C ASP A 107 -21.36 2.72 2.34
N TYR A 108 -21.18 3.85 3.00
CA TYR A 108 -22.17 4.91 3.06
C TYR A 108 -22.43 5.55 1.68
N LEU A 109 -21.39 5.76 0.88
CA LEU A 109 -21.55 6.27 -0.50
C LEU A 109 -22.36 5.30 -1.36
N ARG A 110 -22.10 3.98 -1.29
CA ARG A 110 -22.87 2.97 -2.03
C ARG A 110 -24.34 2.98 -1.63
N LEU A 111 -24.61 3.13 -0.34
CA LEU A 111 -25.98 3.24 0.18
C LEU A 111 -26.64 4.51 -0.36
N LEU A 112 -25.96 5.65 -0.31
CA LEU A 112 -26.45 6.94 -0.78
C LEU A 112 -26.81 6.88 -2.27
N TYR A 113 -25.90 6.38 -3.13
CA TYR A 113 -26.13 6.24 -4.57
C TYR A 113 -27.25 5.27 -4.91
N SER A 114 -27.45 4.21 -4.12
CA SER A 114 -28.58 3.29 -4.33
C SER A 114 -29.92 3.89 -3.95
N ARG A 115 -29.96 4.93 -3.10
CA ARG A 115 -31.20 5.52 -2.59
C ARG A 115 -31.62 6.79 -3.32
N ILE A 116 -30.68 7.69 -3.64
CA ILE A 116 -30.96 8.98 -4.26
C ILE A 116 -30.22 9.21 -5.58
N GLY A 117 -29.42 8.24 -6.04
CA GLY A 117 -28.68 8.35 -7.30
C GLY A 117 -29.62 8.31 -8.52
N THR A 118 -29.54 9.32 -9.39
CA THR A 118 -30.25 9.36 -10.65
C THR A 118 -29.47 8.59 -11.72
N ALA A 119 -30.12 7.61 -12.36
CA ALA A 119 -29.52 6.82 -13.43
C ALA A 119 -29.53 7.58 -14.75
N TYR A 120 -28.42 7.49 -15.49
CA TYR A 120 -28.28 8.02 -16.85
C TYR A 120 -27.92 6.90 -17.82
N SER A 121 -28.50 6.97 -19.03
CA SER A 121 -28.15 6.00 -20.06
C SER A 121 -26.72 6.18 -20.57
N TYR A 122 -25.94 5.13 -20.61
CA TYR A 122 -24.54 5.17 -21.09
C TYR A 122 -24.43 5.44 -22.62
N LYS A 123 -25.55 5.32 -23.37
CA LYS A 123 -25.59 5.62 -24.80
C LYS A 123 -26.04 7.05 -25.11
N THR A 124 -27.04 7.54 -24.40
CA THR A 124 -27.69 8.83 -24.72
C THR A 124 -27.35 9.91 -23.70
N ASN A 125 -26.77 9.55 -22.58
CA ASN A 125 -26.52 10.43 -21.43
C ASN A 125 -27.76 11.20 -20.93
N LYS A 126 -28.95 10.65 -21.16
CA LYS A 126 -30.20 11.18 -20.64
C LYS A 126 -30.62 10.45 -19.37
N PRO A 127 -31.33 11.14 -18.45
CA PRO A 127 -31.83 10.49 -17.24
C PRO A 127 -32.78 9.34 -17.61
N MET A 128 -32.74 8.29 -16.82
CA MET A 128 -33.63 7.14 -16.98
C MET A 128 -34.87 7.30 -16.09
N VAL A 129 -35.97 6.77 -16.57
CA VAL A 129 -37.26 6.82 -15.88
C VAL A 129 -37.71 5.40 -15.51
N SER A 130 -38.44 5.30 -14.42
CA SER A 130 -39.12 4.07 -13.99
C SER A 130 -40.59 4.40 -13.82
N TYR A 131 -41.46 3.60 -14.36
CA TYR A 131 -42.90 3.82 -14.30
C TYR A 131 -43.55 2.70 -13.47
N THR A 132 -44.53 3.07 -12.64
CA THR A 132 -45.43 2.07 -12.05
C THR A 132 -46.36 1.49 -13.13
N GLN A 133 -46.90 0.29 -12.92
CA GLN A 133 -47.82 -0.33 -13.85
C GLN A 133 -49.04 0.58 -14.16
N SER A 134 -49.55 1.27 -13.15
CA SER A 134 -50.64 2.23 -13.35
C SER A 134 -50.23 3.45 -14.22
N GLN A 135 -49.03 3.98 -14.01
CA GLN A 135 -48.47 5.06 -14.84
C GLN A 135 -48.24 4.60 -16.29
N ILE A 136 -47.79 3.38 -16.51
CA ILE A 136 -47.64 2.77 -17.85
C ILE A 136 -49.00 2.70 -18.53
N LEU A 137 -50.03 2.23 -17.81
CA LEU A 137 -51.38 2.14 -18.31
C LEU A 137 -51.93 3.54 -18.71
N ASP A 138 -51.75 4.54 -17.84
CA ASP A 138 -52.20 5.91 -18.10
C ASP A 138 -51.49 6.55 -19.29
N LEU A 139 -50.15 6.37 -19.39
CA LEU A 139 -49.36 6.90 -20.51
C LEU A 139 -49.77 6.24 -21.84
N ILE A 140 -49.92 4.92 -21.87
CA ILE A 140 -50.37 4.19 -23.07
C ILE A 140 -51.76 4.62 -23.45
N SER A 141 -52.69 4.72 -22.49
CA SER A 141 -54.04 5.17 -22.71
C SER A 141 -54.10 6.59 -23.27
N LYS A 142 -53.22 7.51 -22.82
CA LYS A 142 -53.19 8.91 -23.29
C LYS A 142 -52.57 9.05 -24.68
N ASP A 143 -51.40 8.39 -24.90
CA ASP A 143 -50.57 8.65 -26.08
C ASP A 143 -51.00 7.81 -27.30
N PHE A 144 -51.74 6.72 -27.09
CA PHE A 144 -52.15 5.77 -28.14
C PHE A 144 -53.65 5.61 -28.29
N THR A 145 -54.48 6.49 -27.67
CA THR A 145 -55.93 6.45 -27.83
C THR A 145 -56.34 6.49 -29.30
N GLY A 146 -57.23 5.58 -29.69
CA GLY A 146 -57.71 5.40 -31.07
C GLY A 146 -56.71 4.76 -32.04
N LYS A 147 -55.59 4.27 -31.57
CA LYS A 147 -54.59 3.62 -32.39
C LYS A 147 -54.54 2.11 -32.11
N LYS A 148 -54.27 1.34 -33.18
CA LYS A 148 -54.01 -0.07 -33.08
C LYS A 148 -52.51 -0.30 -32.71
N VAL A 149 -52.28 -0.91 -31.58
CA VAL A 149 -50.92 -1.14 -31.03
C VAL A 149 -50.63 -2.63 -30.81
N ALA A 150 -49.37 -3.01 -31.02
CA ALA A 150 -48.84 -4.27 -30.63
C ALA A 150 -48.08 -4.12 -29.30
N ILE A 151 -48.45 -4.92 -28.31
CA ILE A 151 -47.74 -5.00 -27.01
C ILE A 151 -46.73 -6.12 -27.09
N LEU A 152 -45.47 -5.79 -26.92
CA LEU A 152 -44.33 -6.65 -27.11
C LEU A 152 -43.54 -6.75 -25.82
N SER A 153 -43.04 -7.93 -25.53
CA SER A 153 -42.19 -8.22 -24.39
C SER A 153 -40.76 -8.57 -24.87
N PRO A 154 -39.75 -7.72 -24.65
CA PRO A 154 -38.40 -7.96 -25.11
C PRO A 154 -37.75 -9.06 -24.29
N ILE A 155 -37.43 -10.21 -24.92
CA ILE A 155 -36.80 -11.39 -24.27
C ILE A 155 -35.30 -11.44 -24.55
N ILE A 156 -34.88 -11.22 -25.77
CA ILE A 156 -33.48 -11.25 -26.20
C ILE A 156 -33.14 -9.94 -26.89
N LYS A 157 -32.04 -9.31 -26.45
CA LYS A 157 -31.48 -8.09 -27.03
C LYS A 157 -30.07 -8.31 -27.51
N SER A 158 -29.85 -8.23 -28.83
CA SER A 158 -28.54 -8.25 -29.50
C SER A 158 -27.60 -9.39 -29.05
N ARG A 159 -28.10 -10.62 -28.99
CA ARG A 159 -27.34 -11.81 -28.62
C ARG A 159 -27.30 -12.86 -29.72
N LYS A 160 -26.13 -13.52 -29.83
CA LYS A 160 -25.97 -14.68 -30.75
C LYS A 160 -26.63 -15.93 -30.15
N GLY A 161 -27.27 -16.73 -31.00
CA GLY A 161 -27.87 -18.00 -30.59
C GLY A 161 -28.90 -18.52 -31.56
N HIS A 162 -29.18 -19.80 -31.54
CA HIS A 162 -30.22 -20.39 -32.42
C HIS A 162 -31.62 -20.41 -31.78
N TYR A 163 -31.75 -20.20 -30.47
CA TYR A 163 -32.95 -19.97 -29.65
C TYR A 163 -34.07 -21.02 -29.78
N ARG A 164 -33.79 -22.23 -30.25
CA ARG A 164 -34.80 -23.31 -30.49
C ARG A 164 -35.57 -23.63 -29.20
N GLU A 165 -34.86 -23.84 -28.05
CA GLU A 165 -35.54 -24.16 -26.79
C GLU A 165 -36.44 -23.03 -26.29
N LEU A 166 -36.04 -21.77 -26.54
CA LEU A 166 -36.84 -20.62 -26.20
C LEU A 166 -38.17 -20.64 -26.95
N PHE A 167 -38.15 -20.84 -28.28
CA PHE A 167 -39.36 -20.90 -29.08
C PHE A 167 -40.26 -22.08 -28.74
N ASP A 168 -39.66 -23.27 -28.50
CA ASP A 168 -40.40 -24.46 -28.04
C ASP A 168 -41.10 -24.22 -26.70
N ASN A 169 -40.42 -23.53 -25.73
CA ASN A 169 -41.00 -23.19 -24.44
C ASN A 169 -42.15 -22.15 -24.58
N LEU A 170 -41.97 -21.11 -25.36
CA LEU A 170 -43.01 -20.10 -25.59
C LEU A 170 -44.24 -20.71 -26.27
N SER A 171 -44.06 -21.61 -27.23
CA SER A 171 -45.14 -22.34 -27.88
C SER A 171 -45.93 -23.21 -26.92
N ARG A 172 -45.25 -23.92 -25.98
CA ARG A 172 -45.89 -24.72 -24.90
C ARG A 172 -46.71 -23.85 -23.94
N GLN A 173 -46.31 -22.60 -23.73
CA GLN A 173 -47.02 -21.63 -22.90
C GLN A 173 -48.20 -20.96 -23.62
N GLY A 174 -48.46 -21.34 -24.89
CA GLY A 174 -49.61 -20.88 -25.65
C GLY A 174 -49.37 -19.61 -26.49
N PHE A 175 -48.13 -19.12 -26.59
CA PHE A 175 -47.80 -17.95 -27.43
C PHE A 175 -47.61 -18.36 -28.89
N LEU A 176 -48.20 -17.63 -29.79
CA LEU A 176 -48.23 -17.94 -31.20
C LEU A 176 -47.26 -17.15 -32.07
N LYS A 177 -46.89 -15.94 -31.62
CA LYS A 177 -46.11 -15.01 -32.44
C LYS A 177 -44.99 -14.36 -31.69
N VAL A 178 -43.87 -14.15 -32.36
CA VAL A 178 -42.72 -13.37 -31.92
C VAL A 178 -42.35 -12.35 -32.98
N ARG A 179 -41.71 -11.26 -32.55
CA ARG A 179 -41.04 -10.35 -33.47
C ARG A 179 -39.53 -10.63 -33.37
N VAL A 180 -38.90 -10.98 -34.51
CA VAL A 180 -37.48 -11.28 -34.63
C VAL A 180 -36.87 -10.27 -35.58
N ASP A 181 -35.84 -9.56 -35.11
CA ASP A 181 -35.12 -8.54 -35.88
C ASP A 181 -36.07 -7.56 -36.60
N GLY A 182 -37.13 -7.15 -35.85
CA GLY A 182 -38.13 -6.20 -36.32
C GLY A 182 -39.29 -6.80 -37.16
N LYS A 183 -39.30 -8.09 -37.47
CA LYS A 183 -40.34 -8.79 -38.25
C LYS A 183 -41.17 -9.71 -37.37
N ILE A 184 -42.51 -9.57 -37.43
CA ILE A 184 -43.44 -10.49 -36.73
C ILE A 184 -43.50 -11.79 -37.52
N MET A 185 -43.31 -12.92 -36.79
CA MET A 185 -43.31 -14.28 -37.33
C MET A 185 -44.12 -15.21 -36.42
N ASP A 186 -44.74 -16.25 -37.01
CA ASP A 186 -45.40 -17.30 -36.23
C ASP A 186 -44.35 -18.24 -35.61
N ILE A 187 -44.58 -18.67 -34.35
CA ILE A 187 -43.77 -19.70 -33.71
C ILE A 187 -44.20 -21.06 -34.25
N TYR A 188 -43.26 -21.80 -34.79
CA TYR A 188 -43.47 -23.17 -35.24
C TYR A 188 -42.51 -24.16 -34.59
N LYS A 189 -42.92 -25.41 -34.50
CA LYS A 189 -42.11 -26.44 -33.84
C LYS A 189 -40.76 -26.63 -34.53
N GLY A 190 -39.70 -26.50 -33.72
CA GLY A 190 -38.30 -26.60 -34.22
C GLY A 190 -37.76 -25.33 -34.86
N MET A 191 -38.42 -24.18 -34.69
CA MET A 191 -37.94 -22.86 -35.12
C MET A 191 -36.56 -22.57 -34.57
N LYS A 192 -35.66 -22.11 -35.45
CA LYS A 192 -34.26 -21.76 -35.08
C LYS A 192 -33.78 -20.57 -35.90
N LEU A 193 -32.95 -19.76 -35.27
CA LEU A 193 -32.29 -18.61 -35.90
C LEU A 193 -30.82 -18.90 -36.22
N ASP A 194 -30.17 -18.00 -36.95
CA ASP A 194 -28.77 -18.12 -37.32
C ASP A 194 -27.90 -17.96 -36.05
N ARG A 195 -27.17 -19.01 -35.67
CA ARG A 195 -26.35 -19.08 -34.44
C ARG A 195 -25.26 -17.99 -34.36
N TYR A 196 -24.77 -17.48 -35.48
CA TYR A 196 -23.64 -16.59 -35.57
C TYR A 196 -24.03 -15.11 -35.68
N LYS A 197 -25.30 -14.80 -35.88
CA LYS A 197 -25.83 -13.44 -35.91
C LYS A 197 -26.39 -13.01 -34.56
N ASN A 198 -26.32 -11.71 -34.28
CA ASN A 198 -27.04 -11.13 -33.17
C ASN A 198 -28.50 -10.96 -33.52
N HIS A 199 -29.39 -11.39 -32.64
CA HIS A 199 -30.84 -11.31 -32.80
C HIS A 199 -31.47 -10.50 -31.70
N ASP A 200 -32.52 -9.74 -32.04
CA ASP A 200 -33.47 -9.14 -31.14
C ASP A 200 -34.79 -9.95 -31.24
N ILE A 201 -35.23 -10.49 -30.09
CA ILE A 201 -36.47 -11.31 -30.04
C ILE A 201 -37.39 -10.69 -29.00
N GLU A 202 -38.58 -10.27 -29.50
CA GLU A 202 -39.65 -9.78 -28.65
C GLU A 202 -40.89 -10.70 -28.79
N LEU A 203 -41.50 -11.06 -27.67
CA LEU A 203 -42.69 -11.84 -27.59
C LEU A 203 -43.92 -10.93 -27.87
N LEU A 204 -44.75 -11.27 -28.84
CA LEU A 204 -45.99 -10.57 -29.07
C LEU A 204 -47.02 -11.05 -28.05
N ILE A 205 -47.43 -10.16 -27.13
CA ILE A 205 -48.41 -10.48 -26.09
C ILE A 205 -49.82 -10.27 -26.61
N ASP A 206 -50.09 -9.08 -27.16
CA ASP A 206 -51.42 -8.72 -27.65
C ASP A 206 -51.35 -7.68 -28.78
N VAL A 207 -52.40 -7.63 -29.59
CA VAL A 207 -52.62 -6.58 -30.58
C VAL A 207 -54.05 -6.05 -30.37
N LEU A 208 -54.16 -4.81 -29.88
CA LEU A 208 -55.42 -4.20 -29.53
C LEU A 208 -55.52 -2.76 -30.00
N GLU A 209 -56.72 -2.27 -30.11
CA GLU A 209 -57.01 -0.84 -30.30
C GLU A 209 -57.24 -0.20 -28.94
N VAL A 210 -56.49 0.86 -28.66
CA VAL A 210 -56.55 1.52 -27.34
C VAL A 210 -57.78 2.41 -27.31
N ASN A 211 -58.85 1.97 -26.63
CA ASN A 211 -60.06 2.71 -26.43
C ASN A 211 -60.29 2.97 -24.92
N LEU A 212 -61.05 4.04 -24.60
CA LEU A 212 -61.34 4.46 -23.22
C LEU A 212 -62.45 3.64 -22.55
N SER A 213 -63.03 2.61 -23.22
CA SER A 213 -64.05 1.73 -22.65
C SER A 213 -63.45 0.84 -21.52
N ASP A 214 -64.22 0.55 -20.50
CA ASP A 214 -63.79 -0.24 -19.34
C ASP A 214 -63.26 -1.64 -19.72
N ASN A 215 -63.86 -2.31 -20.71
CA ASN A 215 -63.42 -3.59 -21.20
C ASN A 215 -62.04 -3.51 -21.89
N SER A 216 -61.80 -2.42 -22.67
CA SER A 216 -60.53 -2.20 -23.33
C SER A 216 -59.40 -1.89 -22.30
N LYS A 217 -59.72 -1.12 -21.28
CA LYS A 217 -58.78 -0.82 -20.19
C LYS A 217 -58.37 -2.07 -19.42
N LYS A 218 -59.31 -2.92 -19.03
CA LYS A 218 -59.00 -4.20 -18.35
C LYS A 218 -58.11 -5.12 -19.20
N ARG A 219 -58.44 -5.30 -20.50
CA ARG A 219 -57.61 -6.09 -21.43
C ARG A 219 -56.20 -5.51 -21.59
N LEU A 220 -56.11 -4.18 -21.68
CA LEU A 220 -54.82 -3.46 -21.75
C LEU A 220 -53.98 -3.70 -20.48
N GLU A 221 -54.60 -3.63 -19.30
CA GLU A 221 -53.95 -3.88 -18.01
C GLU A 221 -53.44 -5.32 -17.88
N GLU A 222 -54.24 -6.33 -18.28
CA GLU A 222 -53.82 -7.73 -18.29
C GLU A 222 -52.69 -7.97 -19.28
N SER A 223 -52.75 -7.36 -20.46
CA SER A 223 -51.70 -7.45 -21.46
C SER A 223 -50.39 -6.78 -21.00
N ILE A 224 -50.47 -5.62 -20.34
CA ILE A 224 -49.31 -4.94 -19.71
C ILE A 224 -48.68 -5.82 -18.61
N THR A 225 -49.54 -6.38 -17.74
CA THR A 225 -49.06 -7.27 -16.64
C THR A 225 -48.32 -8.47 -17.19
N THR A 226 -48.89 -9.07 -18.24
CA THR A 226 -48.28 -10.22 -18.92
C THR A 226 -46.96 -9.83 -19.60
N ALA A 227 -46.94 -8.68 -20.29
CA ALA A 227 -45.75 -8.19 -20.98
C ALA A 227 -44.59 -7.89 -20.00
N LEU A 228 -44.88 -7.25 -18.88
CA LEU A 228 -43.90 -6.98 -17.86
C LEU A 228 -43.33 -8.27 -17.25
N LYS A 229 -44.17 -9.27 -17.02
CA LYS A 229 -43.76 -10.58 -16.47
C LYS A 229 -42.76 -11.30 -17.38
N TYR A 230 -42.96 -11.30 -18.70
CA TYR A 230 -42.09 -12.01 -19.65
C TYR A 230 -40.91 -11.16 -20.13
N GLY A 231 -41.00 -9.84 -20.05
CA GLY A 231 -39.96 -8.90 -20.52
C GLY A 231 -39.02 -8.41 -19.41
N ASP A 232 -38.90 -9.10 -18.29
CA ASP A 232 -38.07 -8.72 -17.13
C ASP A 232 -38.39 -7.26 -16.72
N GLU A 233 -39.67 -7.02 -16.35
CA GLU A 233 -40.19 -5.69 -15.96
C GLU A 233 -40.13 -4.63 -17.08
N SER A 234 -40.01 -5.05 -18.36
CA SER A 234 -39.95 -4.14 -19.51
C SER A 234 -40.97 -4.57 -20.60
N LEU A 235 -41.59 -3.59 -21.24
CA LEU A 235 -42.45 -3.80 -22.37
C LEU A 235 -42.17 -2.78 -23.49
N MET A 236 -42.59 -3.08 -24.67
CA MET A 236 -42.49 -2.22 -25.83
C MET A 236 -43.85 -2.11 -26.55
N ILE A 237 -44.24 -0.90 -26.85
CA ILE A 237 -45.43 -0.62 -27.65
C ILE A 237 -45.02 -0.23 -29.06
N ASN A 238 -45.58 -0.89 -30.05
CA ASN A 238 -45.40 -0.58 -31.45
C ASN A 238 -46.74 -0.25 -32.07
N GLU A 239 -46.89 0.94 -32.69
CA GLU A 239 -48.06 1.28 -33.47
C GLU A 239 -48.11 0.38 -34.72
N PHE A 240 -49.22 -0.33 -34.92
CA PHE A 240 -49.32 -1.32 -36.00
C PHE A 240 -49.14 -0.62 -37.37
N ASN A 241 -48.19 -1.12 -38.15
CA ASN A 241 -47.76 -0.55 -39.44
C ASN A 241 -46.80 0.66 -39.38
N LYS A 242 -46.27 1.01 -38.20
CA LYS A 242 -45.17 2.00 -38.08
C LYS A 242 -43.90 1.37 -37.54
N SER A 243 -42.77 1.90 -37.94
CA SER A 243 -41.44 1.40 -37.46
C SER A 243 -41.02 1.97 -36.09
N SER A 244 -41.79 2.94 -35.56
CA SER A 244 -41.49 3.58 -34.28
C SER A 244 -41.95 2.71 -33.11
N SER A 245 -41.04 2.35 -32.22
CA SER A 245 -41.33 1.64 -30.97
C SER A 245 -41.10 2.56 -29.79
N ARG A 246 -41.97 2.48 -28.78
CA ARG A 246 -41.78 3.16 -27.50
C ARG A 246 -41.68 2.13 -26.41
N PHE A 247 -40.69 2.31 -25.54
CA PHE A 247 -40.37 1.40 -24.44
C PHE A 247 -40.93 1.94 -23.13
N PHE A 248 -41.39 1.02 -22.29
CA PHE A 248 -41.81 1.27 -20.91
C PHE A 248 -41.23 0.19 -20.01
N SER A 249 -40.92 0.54 -18.76
CA SER A 249 -40.40 -0.40 -17.79
C SER A 249 -40.72 0.01 -16.36
N SER A 250 -40.91 -0.98 -15.50
CA SER A 250 -40.91 -0.81 -14.07
C SER A 250 -39.48 -0.70 -13.50
N ASN A 251 -38.48 -1.13 -14.27
CA ASN A 251 -37.07 -0.86 -14.01
C ASN A 251 -36.66 0.50 -14.61
N LEU A 252 -35.52 1.00 -14.18
CA LEU A 252 -34.91 2.22 -14.74
C LEU A 252 -34.61 2.01 -16.23
N MET A 253 -35.19 2.81 -17.11
CA MET A 253 -35.02 2.67 -18.54
C MET A 253 -34.89 4.01 -19.28
N CYS A 254 -34.09 4.00 -20.33
CA CYS A 254 -33.96 5.10 -21.26
C CYS A 254 -35.01 4.95 -22.36
N GLU A 255 -36.00 5.85 -22.44
CA GLU A 255 -37.08 5.83 -23.44
C GLU A 255 -36.59 5.81 -24.90
N ASN A 256 -35.46 6.48 -25.18
CA ASN A 256 -34.93 6.61 -26.53
C ASN A 256 -34.12 5.39 -27.01
N SER A 257 -33.43 4.69 -26.11
CA SER A 257 -32.51 3.58 -26.48
C SER A 257 -33.02 2.21 -26.02
N GLY A 258 -34.08 2.14 -25.20
CA GLY A 258 -34.58 0.91 -24.60
C GLY A 258 -33.58 0.19 -23.68
N ILE A 259 -32.48 0.86 -23.27
CA ILE A 259 -31.55 0.33 -22.30
C ILE A 259 -32.20 0.41 -20.93
N SER A 260 -32.24 -0.71 -20.21
CA SER A 260 -32.76 -0.77 -18.85
C SER A 260 -31.67 -1.19 -17.86
N TYR A 261 -31.70 -0.61 -16.67
CA TYR A 261 -30.89 -1.00 -15.53
C TYR A 261 -31.77 -1.66 -14.47
N ALA A 262 -31.23 -2.65 -13.80
CA ALA A 262 -31.91 -3.23 -12.64
C ALA A 262 -32.07 -2.18 -11.53
N LYS A 263 -33.02 -2.40 -10.63
CA LYS A 263 -33.22 -1.53 -9.46
C LYS A 263 -31.89 -1.41 -8.68
N PRO A 264 -31.45 -0.19 -8.37
CA PRO A 264 -30.13 0.02 -7.78
C PRO A 264 -30.08 -0.53 -6.35
N GLU A 265 -29.10 -1.42 -6.10
CA GLU A 265 -28.74 -1.93 -4.78
C GLU A 265 -27.34 -1.48 -4.41
N PRO A 266 -26.97 -1.38 -3.11
CA PRO A 266 -25.61 -1.00 -2.72
C PRO A 266 -24.51 -1.85 -3.35
N ASN A 267 -24.79 -3.13 -3.64
CA ASN A 267 -23.84 -4.05 -4.28
C ASN A 267 -23.54 -3.71 -5.75
N ASN A 268 -24.42 -2.99 -6.43
CA ASN A 268 -24.21 -2.52 -7.80
C ASN A 268 -23.11 -1.45 -7.87
N PHE A 269 -22.84 -0.74 -6.77
CA PHE A 269 -21.83 0.29 -6.64
C PHE A 269 -20.55 -0.21 -5.96
N SER A 270 -20.43 -1.53 -5.72
CA SER A 270 -19.24 -2.12 -5.10
C SER A 270 -18.31 -2.72 -6.15
N PHE A 271 -17.08 -2.23 -6.21
CA PHE A 271 -16.04 -2.83 -7.05
C PHE A 271 -15.51 -4.19 -6.51
N ASN A 272 -15.93 -4.58 -5.31
CA ASN A 272 -15.65 -5.90 -4.72
C ASN A 272 -16.77 -6.91 -4.99
N SER A 273 -17.92 -6.46 -5.47
CA SER A 273 -19.06 -7.30 -5.83
C SER A 273 -19.06 -7.64 -7.32
N PRO A 274 -19.37 -8.89 -7.73
CA PRO A 274 -19.54 -9.26 -9.13
C PRO A 274 -20.61 -8.42 -9.86
N LYS A 275 -21.63 -7.91 -9.14
CA LYS A 275 -22.69 -7.06 -9.70
C LYS A 275 -22.20 -5.67 -10.10
N GLY A 276 -21.25 -5.09 -9.35
CA GLY A 276 -20.78 -3.72 -9.54
C GLY A 276 -19.42 -3.57 -10.18
N MET A 277 -18.56 -4.61 -10.11
CA MET A 277 -17.20 -4.52 -10.61
C MET A 277 -17.09 -4.44 -12.14
N CYS A 278 -16.08 -3.76 -12.64
CA CYS A 278 -15.71 -3.79 -14.04
C CYS A 278 -15.28 -5.22 -14.46
N ASN A 279 -15.92 -5.77 -15.50
CA ASN A 279 -15.66 -7.13 -15.97
C ASN A 279 -14.24 -7.33 -16.57
N SER A 280 -13.61 -6.26 -17.09
CA SER A 280 -12.27 -6.32 -17.66
C SER A 280 -11.21 -6.44 -16.56
N CYS A 281 -11.12 -5.45 -15.66
CA CYS A 281 -10.13 -5.41 -14.60
C CYS A 281 -10.58 -6.09 -13.29
N LYS A 282 -11.77 -6.69 -13.27
CA LYS A 282 -12.35 -7.37 -12.08
C LYS A 282 -12.28 -6.50 -10.81
N GLY A 283 -12.56 -5.21 -10.93
CA GLY A 283 -12.59 -4.26 -9.83
C GLY A 283 -11.22 -3.70 -9.41
N LEU A 284 -10.15 -3.96 -10.15
CA LEU A 284 -8.81 -3.44 -9.83
C LEU A 284 -8.62 -1.99 -10.27
N GLY A 285 -9.28 -1.55 -11.35
CA GLY A 285 -9.14 -0.21 -11.93
C GLY A 285 -7.97 -0.06 -12.90
N PHE A 286 -7.06 -1.01 -12.93
CA PHE A 286 -5.88 -1.03 -13.78
C PHE A 286 -5.65 -2.44 -14.37
N GLU A 287 -4.87 -2.49 -15.44
CA GLU A 287 -4.44 -3.70 -16.13
C GLU A 287 -2.93 -3.68 -16.28
N TYR A 288 -2.32 -4.86 -16.24
CA TYR A 288 -0.90 -5.01 -16.54
C TYR A 288 -0.71 -5.28 -18.02
N ILE A 289 0.14 -4.51 -18.66
CA ILE A 289 0.54 -4.69 -20.07
C ILE A 289 2.04 -4.91 -20.15
N VAL A 290 2.45 -5.74 -21.08
CA VAL A 290 3.87 -6.00 -21.31
C VAL A 290 4.54 -4.74 -21.86
N ASN A 291 5.69 -4.38 -21.30
CA ASN A 291 6.53 -3.28 -21.74
C ASN A 291 7.76 -3.83 -22.48
N ARG A 292 7.92 -3.48 -23.75
CA ARG A 292 9.02 -3.93 -24.61
C ARG A 292 10.37 -3.38 -24.19
N ASP A 293 10.41 -2.14 -23.67
CA ASP A 293 11.65 -1.54 -23.20
C ASP A 293 12.20 -2.25 -21.96
N LYS A 294 11.33 -2.92 -21.18
CA LYS A 294 11.74 -3.78 -20.07
C LYS A 294 12.18 -5.18 -20.54
N ILE A 295 11.72 -5.62 -21.70
CA ILE A 295 12.15 -6.88 -22.32
C ILE A 295 13.51 -6.69 -23.01
N ILE A 296 13.68 -5.59 -23.75
CA ILE A 296 14.88 -5.23 -24.52
C ILE A 296 15.31 -3.80 -24.10
N PRO A 297 15.96 -3.66 -22.94
CA PRO A 297 16.38 -2.33 -22.46
C PRO A 297 17.52 -1.71 -23.27
N ASP A 298 18.37 -2.54 -23.87
CA ASP A 298 19.47 -2.13 -24.73
C ASP A 298 19.49 -2.95 -26.03
N PRO A 299 19.00 -2.39 -27.14
CA PRO A 299 18.96 -3.09 -28.41
C PRO A 299 20.36 -3.23 -29.09
N SER A 300 21.42 -2.69 -28.51
CA SER A 300 22.80 -2.89 -28.97
C SER A 300 23.39 -4.22 -28.53
N ILE A 301 22.76 -4.88 -27.53
CA ILE A 301 23.16 -6.20 -27.03
C ILE A 301 22.54 -7.30 -27.92
N SER A 302 23.29 -8.40 -28.11
CA SER A 302 22.80 -9.57 -28.88
C SER A 302 21.89 -10.48 -28.04
N ILE A 303 21.06 -11.29 -28.71
CA ILE A 303 20.19 -12.26 -28.02
C ILE A 303 21.02 -13.26 -27.20
N ASN A 304 22.15 -13.77 -27.75
CA ASN A 304 23.01 -14.71 -27.05
C ASN A 304 23.69 -14.11 -25.81
N SER A 305 23.91 -12.80 -25.79
CA SER A 305 24.49 -12.07 -24.66
C SER A 305 23.42 -11.54 -23.67
N GLY A 306 22.17 -12.04 -23.76
CA GLY A 306 21.12 -11.69 -22.84
C GLY A 306 20.37 -10.39 -23.16
N GLY A 307 20.44 -9.89 -24.40
CA GLY A 307 19.72 -8.65 -24.82
C GLY A 307 18.21 -8.74 -24.69
N ILE A 308 17.64 -9.96 -24.57
CA ILE A 308 16.24 -10.20 -24.20
C ILE A 308 16.21 -10.72 -22.76
N ILE A 309 15.98 -9.82 -21.82
CA ILE A 309 16.09 -10.09 -20.38
C ILE A 309 15.30 -11.33 -19.91
N PRO A 310 14.02 -11.56 -20.31
CA PRO A 310 13.26 -12.74 -19.89
C PRO A 310 13.88 -14.08 -20.30
N LEU A 311 14.72 -14.10 -21.33
CA LEU A 311 15.42 -15.30 -21.80
C LEU A 311 16.75 -15.53 -21.08
N GLY A 312 17.42 -14.44 -20.65
CA GLY A 312 18.78 -14.46 -20.11
C GLY A 312 19.84 -14.73 -21.19
N GLU A 313 21.05 -15.10 -20.76
CA GLU A 313 22.13 -15.47 -21.66
C GLU A 313 21.90 -16.85 -22.29
N LYS A 314 22.57 -17.11 -23.42
CA LYS A 314 22.44 -18.37 -24.18
C LYS A 314 22.64 -19.57 -23.27
N ASN A 315 21.68 -20.47 -23.30
CA ASN A 315 21.70 -21.74 -22.62
C ASN A 315 21.04 -22.83 -23.51
N ASN A 316 21.14 -24.10 -23.12
CA ASN A 316 20.56 -25.21 -23.85
C ASN A 316 19.08 -25.46 -23.59
N ASN A 317 18.33 -24.42 -23.17
CA ASN A 317 16.91 -24.56 -22.93
C ASN A 317 16.05 -24.59 -24.19
N TRP A 318 14.82 -25.07 -23.99
CA TRP A 318 13.84 -25.20 -25.04
C TRP A 318 13.53 -23.87 -25.75
N ASN A 319 13.50 -22.79 -25.02
CA ASN A 319 13.18 -21.46 -25.56
C ASN A 319 14.26 -20.99 -26.57
N PHE A 320 15.55 -21.17 -26.24
CA PHE A 320 16.63 -20.81 -27.17
C PHE A 320 16.62 -21.65 -28.45
N LYS A 321 16.29 -22.96 -28.36
CA LYS A 321 16.16 -23.82 -29.53
C LYS A 321 15.06 -23.33 -30.48
N GLN A 322 13.96 -22.85 -29.98
CA GLN A 322 12.89 -22.25 -30.78
C GLN A 322 13.36 -21.00 -31.52
N ILE A 323 14.07 -20.10 -30.82
CA ILE A 323 14.61 -18.85 -31.39
C ILE A 323 15.69 -19.15 -32.43
N GLU A 324 16.53 -20.19 -32.24
CA GLU A 324 17.52 -20.64 -33.24
C GLU A 324 16.85 -21.09 -34.56
N ILE A 325 15.65 -21.68 -34.52
CA ILE A 325 14.91 -22.05 -35.71
C ILE A 325 14.36 -20.82 -36.43
N ILE A 326 13.82 -19.86 -35.66
CA ILE A 326 13.35 -18.57 -36.17
C ILE A 326 14.52 -17.84 -36.86
N SER A 327 15.70 -17.79 -36.21
CA SER A 327 16.90 -17.14 -36.77
C SER A 327 17.33 -17.73 -38.11
N LYS A 328 17.31 -19.07 -38.27
CA LYS A 328 17.61 -19.74 -39.52
C LYS A 328 16.59 -19.45 -40.62
N ARG A 329 15.31 -19.39 -40.27
CA ARG A 329 14.25 -19.14 -41.23
C ARG A 329 14.21 -17.71 -41.75
N TYR A 330 14.50 -16.74 -40.87
CA TYR A 330 14.52 -15.33 -41.22
C TYR A 330 15.90 -14.76 -41.49
N ASN A 331 16.92 -15.64 -41.58
CA ASN A 331 18.28 -15.36 -41.97
C ASN A 331 18.95 -14.22 -41.17
N PHE A 332 18.95 -14.31 -39.84
CA PHE A 332 19.67 -13.40 -38.95
C PHE A 332 20.53 -14.19 -37.94
N ASN A 333 21.54 -13.54 -37.35
CA ASN A 333 22.45 -14.15 -36.40
C ASN A 333 22.16 -13.74 -34.99
N LEU A 334 22.05 -14.69 -34.06
CA LEU A 334 21.78 -14.44 -32.63
C LEU A 334 22.92 -13.73 -31.88
N ASN A 335 24.11 -13.67 -32.50
CA ASN A 335 25.26 -12.91 -31.96
C ASN A 335 25.28 -11.45 -32.43
N GLU A 336 24.41 -11.04 -33.35
CA GLU A 336 24.28 -9.66 -33.78
C GLU A 336 23.40 -8.86 -32.82
N PRO A 337 23.65 -7.54 -32.70
CA PRO A 337 22.78 -6.65 -31.92
C PRO A 337 21.33 -6.76 -32.37
N ILE A 338 20.40 -6.66 -31.39
CA ILE A 338 18.96 -6.80 -31.66
C ILE A 338 18.47 -5.74 -32.66
N ASN A 339 19.03 -4.53 -32.66
CA ASN A 339 18.68 -3.48 -33.60
C ASN A 339 19.01 -3.79 -35.09
N LYS A 340 19.81 -4.82 -35.35
CA LYS A 340 20.11 -5.31 -36.71
C LYS A 340 19.21 -6.45 -37.15
N ILE A 341 18.40 -7.02 -36.27
CA ILE A 341 17.46 -8.10 -36.58
C ILE A 341 16.31 -7.53 -37.43
N PRO A 342 15.88 -8.23 -38.50
CA PRO A 342 14.73 -7.81 -39.30
C PRO A 342 13.48 -7.63 -38.42
N ASN A 343 12.74 -6.50 -38.59
CA ASN A 343 11.58 -6.18 -37.75
C ASN A 343 10.51 -7.27 -37.75
N ASN A 344 10.27 -7.94 -38.88
CA ASN A 344 9.33 -9.05 -38.97
C ASN A 344 9.76 -10.26 -38.12
N ALA A 345 11.06 -10.57 -38.08
CA ALA A 345 11.58 -11.62 -37.21
C ALA A 345 11.49 -11.26 -35.73
N LEU A 346 11.80 -10.01 -35.39
CA LEU A 346 11.71 -9.50 -34.02
C LEU A 346 10.24 -9.51 -33.50
N GLU A 347 9.27 -9.11 -34.35
CA GLU A 347 7.86 -9.18 -33.98
C GLU A 347 7.40 -10.64 -33.76
N ILE A 348 7.89 -11.59 -34.51
CA ILE A 348 7.59 -13.02 -34.26
C ILE A 348 8.21 -13.47 -32.95
N ILE A 349 9.45 -13.12 -32.66
CA ILE A 349 10.09 -13.46 -31.39
C ILE A 349 9.30 -12.87 -30.20
N LEU A 350 8.79 -11.65 -30.32
CA LEU A 350 8.06 -10.99 -29.25
C LEU A 350 6.62 -11.48 -29.16
N LYS A 351 5.84 -11.47 -30.24
CA LYS A 351 4.39 -11.75 -30.22
C LYS A 351 4.01 -13.19 -30.51
N GLY A 352 4.95 -13.99 -31.06
CA GLY A 352 4.65 -15.32 -31.55
C GLY A 352 4.16 -15.32 -32.98
N SER A 353 3.91 -16.53 -33.50
CA SER A 353 3.44 -16.74 -34.86
C SER A 353 2.45 -17.89 -34.90
N ASN A 354 1.45 -17.79 -35.80
CA ASN A 354 0.58 -18.92 -36.14
C ASN A 354 1.24 -19.92 -37.11
N GLU A 355 2.47 -19.63 -37.56
CA GLU A 355 3.23 -20.54 -38.40
C GLU A 355 3.79 -21.72 -37.60
N LYS A 356 3.69 -22.90 -38.14
CA LYS A 356 4.23 -24.11 -37.53
C LYS A 356 5.72 -24.24 -37.83
N PHE A 357 6.53 -24.30 -36.77
CA PHE A 357 7.96 -24.56 -36.88
C PHE A 357 8.29 -26.01 -36.58
N SER A 358 9.14 -26.66 -37.39
CA SER A 358 9.59 -28.03 -37.13
C SER A 358 10.92 -28.04 -36.40
N ILE A 359 10.97 -28.75 -35.28
CA ILE A 359 12.20 -28.96 -34.49
C ILE A 359 12.63 -30.42 -34.61
N ASP A 360 13.87 -30.63 -34.98
CA ASP A 360 14.54 -31.92 -34.89
C ASP A 360 15.17 -32.11 -33.53
N SER A 361 14.61 -32.94 -32.68
CA SER A 361 15.18 -33.27 -31.37
C SER A 361 15.85 -34.65 -31.43
N LYS A 362 17.16 -34.68 -31.17
CA LYS A 362 17.92 -35.94 -31.00
C LYS A 362 17.90 -36.34 -29.53
N SER A 363 17.20 -37.38 -29.16
CA SER A 363 17.26 -38.03 -27.87
C SER A 363 17.56 -39.51 -28.05
N LEU A 364 18.58 -40.03 -27.38
CA LEU A 364 18.98 -41.44 -27.41
C LEU A 364 19.20 -42.02 -28.84
N GLY A 365 19.79 -41.21 -29.73
CA GLY A 365 20.09 -41.68 -31.10
C GLY A 365 18.92 -41.63 -32.08
N VAL A 366 17.72 -41.26 -31.64
CA VAL A 366 16.51 -41.13 -32.48
C VAL A 366 16.21 -39.66 -32.74
N THR A 367 16.11 -39.24 -34.00
CA THR A 367 15.63 -37.89 -34.39
C THR A 367 14.12 -37.89 -34.48
N ARG A 368 13.46 -37.14 -33.61
CA ARG A 368 12.00 -36.91 -33.67
C ARG A 368 11.75 -35.51 -34.19
N LYS A 369 10.88 -35.36 -35.18
CA LYS A 369 10.36 -34.05 -35.64
C LYS A 369 9.15 -33.65 -34.82
N TYR A 370 9.24 -32.52 -34.16
CA TYR A 370 8.10 -31.91 -33.45
C TYR A 370 7.69 -30.67 -34.23
N THR A 371 6.38 -30.51 -34.41
CA THR A 371 5.81 -29.27 -34.94
C THR A 371 5.33 -28.42 -33.74
N ILE A 372 5.77 -27.19 -33.66
CA ILE A 372 5.44 -26.28 -32.56
C ILE A 372 4.89 -24.96 -33.09
N ASP A 373 3.94 -24.46 -32.36
CA ASP A 373 3.46 -23.10 -32.49
C ASP A 373 4.28 -22.24 -31.51
N TYR A 374 4.97 -21.24 -32.02
CA TYR A 374 5.81 -20.37 -31.18
C TYR A 374 4.92 -19.30 -30.52
N GLU A 375 4.82 -19.35 -29.19
CA GLU A 375 3.94 -18.51 -28.39
C GLU A 375 4.35 -17.02 -28.39
N GLY A 376 5.65 -16.75 -28.47
CA GLY A 376 6.21 -15.40 -28.29
C GLY A 376 6.46 -15.02 -26.84
N ILE A 377 7.44 -14.13 -26.63
CA ILE A 377 7.89 -13.74 -25.29
C ILE A 377 6.82 -12.93 -24.56
N GLU A 378 6.09 -12.03 -25.25
CA GLU A 378 5.02 -11.24 -24.65
C GLU A 378 3.90 -12.14 -24.14
N ASN A 379 3.43 -13.10 -24.94
CA ASN A 379 2.38 -14.04 -24.54
C ASN A 379 2.89 -15.00 -23.44
N PHE A 380 4.13 -15.43 -23.50
CA PHE A 380 4.74 -16.22 -22.44
C PHE A 380 4.70 -15.46 -21.09
N ILE A 381 5.09 -14.17 -21.06
CA ILE A 381 5.03 -13.33 -19.85
C ILE A 381 3.58 -13.19 -19.35
N ILE A 382 2.61 -12.96 -20.26
CA ILE A 382 1.18 -12.84 -19.93
C ILE A 382 0.66 -14.15 -19.33
N ASN A 383 1.00 -15.30 -19.92
CA ASN A 383 0.57 -16.61 -19.44
C ASN A 383 1.19 -16.94 -18.07
N GLN A 384 2.49 -16.63 -17.87
CA GLN A 384 3.15 -16.77 -16.57
C GLN A 384 2.54 -15.84 -15.50
N PHE A 385 2.13 -14.64 -15.89
CA PHE A 385 1.45 -13.72 -14.99
C PHE A 385 0.07 -14.22 -14.57
N ASN A 386 -0.68 -14.82 -15.49
CA ASN A 386 -2.03 -15.34 -15.27
C ASN A 386 -2.05 -16.75 -14.66
N SER A 387 -0.95 -17.51 -14.77
CA SER A 387 -0.80 -18.80 -14.12
C SER A 387 -0.69 -18.60 -12.61
N ASN A 388 -1.65 -19.10 -11.85
CA ASN A 388 -1.62 -19.01 -10.37
C ASN A 388 -0.68 -20.03 -9.70
N GLU A 389 0.26 -20.62 -10.45
CA GLU A 389 1.12 -21.71 -9.99
C GLU A 389 2.13 -21.31 -8.92
N SER A 390 2.69 -20.09 -8.99
CA SER A 390 3.69 -19.63 -8.04
C SER A 390 3.74 -18.10 -7.91
N ARG A 391 3.70 -17.60 -6.67
CA ARG A 391 3.92 -16.18 -6.37
C ARG A 391 5.27 -15.63 -6.90
N LYS A 392 6.28 -16.49 -7.03
CA LYS A 392 7.59 -16.10 -7.58
C LYS A 392 7.51 -15.82 -9.07
N ILE A 393 6.82 -16.67 -9.81
CA ILE A 393 6.63 -16.56 -11.27
C ILE A 393 5.78 -15.31 -11.59
N THR A 394 4.68 -15.11 -10.90
CA THR A 394 3.85 -13.89 -11.06
C THR A 394 4.64 -12.61 -10.78
N ARG A 395 5.52 -12.61 -9.76
CA ARG A 395 6.39 -11.46 -9.46
C ARG A 395 7.45 -11.26 -10.55
N TRP A 396 8.05 -12.32 -11.05
CA TRP A 396 9.00 -12.27 -12.16
C TRP A 396 8.33 -11.67 -13.42
N ALA A 397 7.16 -12.14 -13.82
CA ALA A 397 6.42 -11.62 -14.95
C ALA A 397 6.10 -10.11 -14.82
N LYS A 398 5.75 -9.67 -13.63
CA LYS A 398 5.48 -8.25 -13.34
C LYS A 398 6.66 -7.32 -13.59
N ASN A 399 7.90 -7.80 -13.50
CA ASN A 399 9.06 -6.97 -13.78
C ASN A 399 9.11 -6.49 -15.25
N PHE A 400 8.43 -7.20 -16.16
CA PHE A 400 8.36 -6.89 -17.58
C PHE A 400 7.04 -6.23 -18.00
N MET A 401 6.22 -5.83 -17.03
CA MET A 401 4.91 -5.24 -17.28
C MET A 401 4.81 -3.85 -16.66
N ASP A 402 3.98 -3.01 -17.26
CA ASP A 402 3.54 -1.74 -16.69
C ASP A 402 2.08 -1.82 -16.28
N SER A 403 1.70 -1.02 -15.29
CA SER A 403 0.31 -0.86 -14.93
C SER A 403 -0.27 0.35 -15.64
N ARG A 404 -1.41 0.19 -16.32
CA ARG A 404 -2.17 1.30 -16.88
C ARG A 404 -3.61 1.27 -16.39
N PHE A 405 -4.27 2.40 -16.43
CA PHE A 405 -5.70 2.43 -16.17
C PHE A 405 -6.47 1.53 -17.13
N CYS A 406 -7.42 0.78 -16.58
CA CYS A 406 -8.26 -0.09 -17.38
C CYS A 406 -9.00 0.72 -18.46
N PRO A 407 -8.88 0.39 -19.75
CA PRO A 407 -9.49 1.18 -20.84
C PRO A 407 -11.02 1.21 -20.76
N LYS A 408 -11.66 0.19 -20.17
CA LYS A 408 -13.11 0.11 -20.05
C LYS A 408 -13.65 0.99 -18.92
N CYS A 409 -13.08 0.93 -17.74
CA CYS A 409 -13.57 1.68 -16.57
C CYS A 409 -12.78 2.95 -16.28
N LYS A 410 -11.69 3.22 -17.01
CA LYS A 410 -10.82 4.41 -16.84
C LYS A 410 -10.42 4.67 -15.38
N GLY A 411 -10.18 3.60 -14.64
CA GLY A 411 -9.77 3.69 -13.24
C GLY A 411 -10.90 3.64 -12.21
N SER A 412 -12.17 3.75 -12.61
CA SER A 412 -13.33 3.76 -11.68
C SER A 412 -13.56 2.44 -10.95
N ARG A 413 -13.00 1.32 -11.44
CA ARG A 413 -13.17 -0.05 -10.93
C ARG A 413 -14.57 -0.63 -11.10
N LEU A 414 -15.56 0.20 -11.45
CA LEU A 414 -16.97 -0.15 -11.57
C LEU A 414 -17.35 -0.49 -13.01
N ASN A 415 -18.46 -1.21 -13.17
CA ASN A 415 -19.05 -1.47 -14.46
C ASN A 415 -19.63 -0.20 -15.10
N ILE A 416 -20.04 -0.29 -16.35
CA ILE A 416 -20.51 0.86 -17.11
C ILE A 416 -21.82 1.44 -16.53
N GLU A 417 -22.71 0.60 -16.02
CA GLU A 417 -23.99 1.02 -15.47
C GLU A 417 -23.81 1.83 -14.19
N ALA A 418 -23.04 1.30 -13.22
CA ALA A 418 -22.76 1.98 -11.94
C ALA A 418 -22.07 3.33 -12.14
N ASN A 419 -21.22 3.47 -13.17
CA ASN A 419 -20.58 4.74 -13.51
C ASN A 419 -21.52 5.80 -14.12
N HIS A 420 -22.76 5.44 -14.43
CA HIS A 420 -23.75 6.37 -14.99
C HIS A 420 -24.86 6.73 -14.00
N PHE A 421 -24.66 6.45 -12.70
CA PHE A 421 -25.48 7.02 -11.65
C PHE A 421 -24.82 8.30 -11.12
N LYS A 422 -25.62 9.36 -10.95
CA LYS A 422 -25.12 10.67 -10.48
C LYS A 422 -25.98 11.20 -9.33
N ILE A 423 -25.32 11.89 -8.41
CA ILE A 423 -25.96 12.76 -7.43
C ILE A 423 -25.44 14.17 -7.69
N ILE A 424 -26.31 15.11 -8.01
CA ILE A 424 -25.95 16.49 -8.40
C ILE A 424 -24.80 16.46 -9.44
N ASP A 425 -25.00 15.80 -10.56
CA ASP A 425 -24.04 15.68 -11.68
C ASP A 425 -22.72 14.93 -11.42
N LYS A 426 -22.50 14.38 -10.22
CA LYS A 426 -21.28 13.63 -9.89
C LYS A 426 -21.55 12.14 -9.75
N THR A 427 -20.66 11.34 -10.33
CA THR A 427 -20.63 9.88 -10.17
C THR A 427 -19.93 9.51 -8.85
N ILE A 428 -20.15 8.29 -8.36
CA ILE A 428 -19.49 7.79 -7.15
C ILE A 428 -17.95 7.78 -7.30
N PHE A 429 -17.44 7.56 -8.51
CA PHE A 429 -16.00 7.61 -8.78
C PHE A 429 -15.45 9.03 -8.67
N GLU A 430 -16.12 10.02 -9.24
CA GLU A 430 -15.73 11.43 -9.17
C GLU A 430 -15.69 11.91 -7.71
N ILE A 431 -16.73 11.58 -6.93
CA ILE A 431 -16.79 11.90 -5.49
C ILE A 431 -15.66 11.21 -4.72
N SER A 432 -15.44 9.92 -4.97
CA SER A 432 -14.39 9.17 -4.26
C SER A 432 -12.97 9.58 -4.66
N SER A 433 -12.81 10.30 -5.77
CA SER A 433 -11.53 10.81 -6.28
C SER A 433 -11.22 12.24 -5.85
N MET A 434 -12.17 12.93 -5.20
CA MET A 434 -11.94 14.24 -4.60
C MET A 434 -11.00 14.15 -3.39
N ASP A 435 -10.26 15.21 -3.13
CA ASP A 435 -9.55 15.38 -1.87
C ASP A 435 -10.57 15.48 -0.73
N LEU A 436 -10.24 14.94 0.46
CA LEU A 436 -11.16 14.86 1.60
C LEU A 436 -11.72 16.24 2.02
N SER A 437 -10.93 17.30 1.88
CA SER A 437 -11.39 18.67 2.13
C SER A 437 -12.48 19.11 1.16
N ASP A 438 -12.30 18.87 -0.15
CA ASP A 438 -13.30 19.21 -1.18
C ASP A 438 -14.55 18.35 -1.04
N LEU A 439 -14.35 17.08 -0.68
CA LEU A 439 -15.43 16.14 -0.43
C LEU A 439 -16.29 16.59 0.77
N TYR A 440 -15.66 17.05 1.86
CA TYR A 440 -16.38 17.60 3.01
C TYR A 440 -17.21 18.82 2.63
N ASN A 441 -16.62 19.77 1.90
CA ASN A 441 -17.29 20.98 1.42
C ASN A 441 -18.48 20.64 0.49
N TRP A 442 -18.30 19.63 -0.38
CA TRP A 442 -19.39 19.16 -1.26
C TRP A 442 -20.55 18.56 -0.47
N PHE A 443 -20.27 17.76 0.59
CA PHE A 443 -21.30 17.23 1.47
C PHE A 443 -21.94 18.31 2.37
N ASP A 444 -21.22 19.38 2.67
CA ASP A 444 -21.77 20.50 3.42
C ASP A 444 -22.85 21.25 2.62
N SER A 445 -22.60 21.45 1.32
CA SER A 445 -23.52 22.11 0.40
C SER A 445 -24.56 21.19 -0.27
N ILE A 446 -24.49 19.86 -0.08
CA ILE A 446 -25.34 18.89 -0.80
C ILE A 446 -26.82 19.16 -0.58
N ASN A 447 -27.24 19.53 0.63
CA ASN A 447 -28.62 19.75 0.99
C ASN A 447 -29.28 20.91 0.24
N GLU A 448 -28.52 21.87 -0.27
CA GLU A 448 -29.06 23.00 -1.04
C GLU A 448 -29.63 22.54 -2.39
N ASN A 449 -29.08 21.49 -2.95
CA ASN A 449 -29.36 21.00 -4.29
C ASN A 449 -30.26 19.74 -4.34
N LEU A 450 -30.64 19.19 -3.19
CA LEU A 450 -31.52 18.02 -3.12
C LEU A 450 -32.98 18.41 -2.95
N SER A 451 -33.89 17.63 -3.52
CA SER A 451 -35.32 17.74 -3.28
C SER A 451 -35.69 17.43 -1.81
N ILE A 452 -36.88 17.84 -1.37
CA ILE A 452 -37.36 17.59 0.00
C ILE A 452 -37.39 16.08 0.34
N GLN A 453 -37.77 15.26 -0.64
CA GLN A 453 -37.82 13.81 -0.47
C GLN A 453 -36.42 13.20 -0.38
N GLU A 454 -35.49 13.58 -1.24
CA GLU A 454 -34.11 13.13 -1.19
C GLU A 454 -33.41 13.54 0.10
N LYS A 455 -33.65 14.76 0.60
CA LYS A 455 -33.16 15.21 1.91
C LYS A 455 -33.61 14.30 3.04
N LYS A 456 -34.89 13.93 3.08
CA LYS A 456 -35.42 13.03 4.13
C LYS A 456 -34.78 11.65 4.07
N ILE A 457 -34.52 11.15 2.87
CA ILE A 457 -33.90 9.81 2.67
C ILE A 457 -32.43 9.82 3.03
N SER A 458 -31.71 10.89 2.69
CA SER A 458 -30.23 10.94 2.79
C SER A 458 -29.69 11.51 4.10
N ASN A 459 -30.51 12.19 4.89
CA ASN A 459 -30.08 12.99 6.05
C ASN A 459 -29.15 12.25 7.01
N GLU A 460 -29.55 11.04 7.46
CA GLU A 460 -28.75 10.27 8.41
C GLU A 460 -27.42 9.78 7.78
N VAL A 461 -27.46 9.35 6.51
CA VAL A 461 -26.27 8.90 5.79
C VAL A 461 -25.28 10.05 5.58
N VAL A 462 -25.77 11.22 5.18
CA VAL A 462 -24.95 12.42 4.97
C VAL A 462 -24.34 12.89 6.28
N LYS A 463 -25.09 12.84 7.38
CA LYS A 463 -24.58 13.17 8.72
C LYS A 463 -23.41 12.26 9.11
N GLU A 464 -23.55 10.95 8.95
CA GLU A 464 -22.51 9.98 9.25
C GLU A 464 -21.25 10.18 8.36
N ILE A 465 -21.45 10.44 7.07
CA ILE A 465 -20.34 10.75 6.16
C ILE A 465 -19.60 12.00 6.63
N LYS A 466 -20.30 13.09 6.97
CA LYS A 466 -19.69 14.34 7.42
C LYS A 466 -18.89 14.16 8.70
N VAL A 467 -19.42 13.46 9.68
CA VAL A 467 -18.73 13.18 10.96
C VAL A 467 -17.43 12.42 10.71
N ARG A 468 -17.46 11.35 9.90
CA ARG A 468 -16.27 10.54 9.58
C ARG A 468 -15.24 11.34 8.77
N LEU A 469 -15.68 12.18 7.83
CA LEU A 469 -14.81 13.08 7.08
C LEU A 469 -14.13 14.10 8.01
N GLN A 470 -14.87 14.67 8.96
CA GLN A 470 -14.34 15.63 9.92
C GLN A 470 -13.22 15.02 10.77
N PHE A 471 -13.35 13.76 11.21
CA PHE A 471 -12.27 13.07 11.91
C PHE A 471 -11.03 12.83 11.03
N LEU A 472 -11.21 12.50 9.76
CA LEU A 472 -10.07 12.39 8.85
C LEU A 472 -9.35 13.72 8.60
N LEU A 473 -10.11 14.81 8.56
CA LEU A 473 -9.56 16.17 8.45
C LEU A 473 -8.82 16.61 9.71
N SER A 474 -9.36 16.27 10.92
CA SER A 474 -8.75 16.63 12.20
C SER A 474 -7.38 16.00 12.41
N VAL A 475 -7.12 14.81 11.84
CA VAL A 475 -5.80 14.15 11.87
C VAL A 475 -4.88 14.56 10.71
N GLY A 476 -5.22 15.61 9.95
CA GLY A 476 -4.35 16.17 8.91
C GLY A 476 -4.31 15.39 7.59
N LEU A 477 -5.36 14.64 7.24
CA LEU A 477 -5.43 13.84 6.01
C LEU A 477 -6.23 14.52 4.88
N ASN A 478 -6.33 15.84 4.88
CA ASN A 478 -7.12 16.65 3.95
C ASN A 478 -6.81 16.41 2.46
N TYR A 479 -5.58 16.06 2.13
CA TYR A 479 -5.08 15.85 0.78
C TYR A 479 -5.32 14.45 0.22
N LEU A 480 -5.78 13.49 1.03
CA LEU A 480 -6.08 12.13 0.56
C LEU A 480 -7.42 12.09 -0.19
N SER A 481 -7.58 11.11 -1.08
CA SER A 481 -8.86 10.77 -1.68
C SER A 481 -9.34 9.39 -1.23
N LEU A 482 -10.66 9.16 -1.22
CA LEU A 482 -11.24 7.87 -0.82
C LEU A 482 -10.85 6.73 -1.77
N ASN A 483 -10.58 7.03 -3.04
CA ASN A 483 -10.18 6.05 -4.05
C ASN A 483 -8.69 5.67 -3.97
N ARG A 484 -7.88 6.37 -3.17
CA ARG A 484 -6.45 6.07 -3.00
C ARG A 484 -6.25 4.66 -2.45
N SER A 485 -5.39 3.89 -3.11
CA SER A 485 -5.07 2.52 -2.70
C SER A 485 -4.33 2.49 -1.37
N SER A 486 -4.71 1.57 -0.48
CA SER A 486 -4.01 1.37 0.81
C SER A 486 -2.53 1.03 0.66
N LYS A 487 -2.11 0.44 -0.46
CA LYS A 487 -0.71 0.12 -0.75
C LYS A 487 0.17 1.35 -0.98
N SER A 488 -0.42 2.46 -1.39
CA SER A 488 0.30 3.71 -1.66
C SER A 488 0.39 4.63 -0.45
N LEU A 489 -0.20 4.23 0.67
CA LEU A 489 -0.16 5.00 1.91
C LEU A 489 1.17 4.79 2.63
N SER A 490 1.71 5.87 3.19
CA SER A 490 2.81 5.79 4.15
C SER A 490 2.34 5.13 5.46
N GLY A 491 3.29 4.67 6.29
CA GLY A 491 2.97 4.09 7.60
C GLY A 491 2.15 5.04 8.48
N GLY A 492 2.56 6.30 8.55
CA GLY A 492 1.86 7.34 9.31
C GLY A 492 0.47 7.67 8.75
N GLU A 493 0.29 7.76 7.42
CA GLU A 493 -1.03 7.96 6.81
C GLU A 493 -1.99 6.82 7.18
N ALA A 494 -1.53 5.56 7.07
CA ALA A 494 -2.35 4.40 7.42
C ALA A 494 -2.73 4.36 8.91
N GLN A 495 -1.81 4.74 9.79
CA GLN A 495 -2.04 4.83 11.23
C GLN A 495 -3.06 5.91 11.56
N ARG A 496 -2.94 7.11 10.98
CA ARG A 496 -3.90 8.21 11.17
C ARG A 496 -5.30 7.89 10.63
N ILE A 497 -5.41 7.18 9.51
CA ILE A 497 -6.71 6.69 9.02
C ILE A 497 -7.36 5.77 10.07
N ARG A 498 -6.60 4.85 10.66
CA ARG A 498 -7.12 3.97 11.73
C ARG A 498 -7.53 4.78 12.96
N LEU A 499 -6.68 5.74 13.39
CA LEU A 499 -7.00 6.61 14.51
C LEU A 499 -8.31 7.37 14.25
N ALA A 500 -8.46 8.02 13.11
CA ALA A 500 -9.68 8.72 12.73
C ALA A 500 -10.91 7.80 12.73
N THR A 501 -10.76 6.56 12.25
CA THR A 501 -11.85 5.56 12.26
C THR A 501 -12.23 5.17 13.68
N GLN A 502 -11.26 5.04 14.58
CA GLN A 502 -11.51 4.70 15.99
C GLN A 502 -12.16 5.86 16.76
N ILE A 503 -11.69 7.10 16.55
CA ILE A 503 -12.34 8.30 17.11
C ILE A 503 -13.79 8.38 16.62
N GLY A 504 -14.01 8.09 15.33
CA GLY A 504 -15.35 8.08 14.73
C GLY A 504 -16.30 7.00 15.29
N SER A 505 -15.78 5.97 15.93
CA SER A 505 -16.60 4.93 16.60
C SER A 505 -17.24 5.41 17.91
N GLN A 506 -16.75 6.52 18.48
CA GLN A 506 -17.21 7.12 19.74
C GLN A 506 -17.27 6.12 20.92
N LEU A 507 -16.37 5.13 20.94
CA LEU A 507 -16.25 4.20 22.05
C LEU A 507 -15.76 4.92 23.31
N VAL A 508 -16.30 4.55 24.47
CA VAL A 508 -15.99 5.12 25.79
C VAL A 508 -15.47 4.03 26.73
N GLY A 509 -14.57 4.40 27.62
CA GLY A 509 -14.00 3.47 28.60
C GLY A 509 -12.98 2.49 28.01
N VAL A 510 -12.40 2.81 26.87
CA VAL A 510 -11.38 1.99 26.16
C VAL A 510 -9.98 2.53 26.45
N LEU A 511 -9.02 1.63 26.48
CA LEU A 511 -7.60 1.97 26.49
C LEU A 511 -7.04 1.93 25.08
N TYR A 512 -6.66 3.10 24.55
CA TYR A 512 -5.97 3.21 23.26
C TYR A 512 -4.46 3.22 23.48
N ILE A 513 -3.74 2.38 22.70
CA ILE A 513 -2.27 2.37 22.72
C ILE A 513 -1.78 2.68 21.30
N LEU A 514 -1.00 3.75 21.17
CA LEU A 514 -0.48 4.24 19.89
C LEU A 514 1.05 4.15 19.86
N ASP A 515 1.59 3.75 18.69
CA ASP A 515 3.02 3.67 18.44
C ASP A 515 3.46 4.83 17.54
N GLU A 516 4.14 5.81 18.11
CA GLU A 516 4.72 6.95 17.40
C GLU A 516 3.79 7.61 16.37
N PRO A 517 2.60 8.10 16.76
CA PRO A 517 1.61 8.61 15.81
C PRO A 517 2.02 9.92 15.11
N SER A 518 3.04 10.65 15.62
CA SER A 518 3.58 11.88 15.03
C SER A 518 4.48 11.64 13.79
N ILE A 519 4.79 10.38 13.48
CA ILE A 519 5.70 10.03 12.38
C ILE A 519 5.26 10.61 11.03
N GLY A 520 6.22 11.22 10.32
CA GLY A 520 6.01 11.80 8.98
C GLY A 520 5.08 13.01 8.97
N LEU A 521 4.82 13.60 10.14
CA LEU A 521 4.05 14.83 10.26
C LEU A 521 4.95 16.06 10.24
N HIS A 522 4.50 17.06 9.50
CA HIS A 522 5.01 18.41 9.70
C HIS A 522 4.52 18.97 11.05
N GLN A 523 5.28 19.85 11.69
CA GLN A 523 4.93 20.40 13.01
C GLN A 523 3.52 21.02 13.07
N ARG A 524 3.08 21.66 12.00
CA ARG A 524 1.70 22.16 11.87
C ARG A 524 0.63 21.07 12.02
N ASP A 525 0.88 19.90 11.43
CA ASP A 525 -0.09 18.80 11.46
C ASP A 525 0.00 18.01 12.76
N ASN A 526 1.16 18.06 13.46
CA ASN A 526 1.35 17.45 14.77
C ASN A 526 0.42 18.05 15.85
N GLN A 527 0.24 19.37 15.86
CA GLN A 527 -0.70 20.03 16.76
C GLN A 527 -2.12 19.49 16.60
N ARG A 528 -2.60 19.32 15.37
CA ARG A 528 -3.92 18.76 15.07
C ARG A 528 -4.07 17.32 15.58
N LEU A 529 -3.01 16.53 15.45
CA LEU A 529 -3.00 15.17 15.99
C LEU A 529 -3.13 15.17 17.51
N ILE A 530 -2.38 16.01 18.21
CA ILE A 530 -2.46 16.14 19.69
C ILE A 530 -3.86 16.54 20.11
N ASP A 531 -4.46 17.56 19.47
CA ASP A 531 -5.84 17.99 19.73
C ASP A 531 -6.85 16.83 19.54
N SER A 532 -6.63 15.98 18.54
CA SER A 532 -7.46 14.79 18.30
C SER A 532 -7.31 13.73 19.40
N LEU A 533 -6.10 13.52 19.92
CA LEU A 533 -5.85 12.58 21.03
C LEU A 533 -6.42 13.11 22.36
N GLU A 534 -6.32 14.41 22.61
CA GLU A 534 -6.96 15.06 23.75
C GLU A 534 -8.48 14.92 23.68
N SER A 535 -9.07 15.14 22.50
CA SER A 535 -10.51 14.92 22.28
C SER A 535 -10.93 13.47 22.55
N LEU A 536 -10.09 12.49 22.15
CA LEU A 536 -10.34 11.06 22.41
C LEU A 536 -10.31 10.74 23.91
N ARG A 537 -9.38 11.36 24.65
CA ARG A 537 -9.32 11.30 26.13
C ARG A 537 -10.57 11.91 26.76
N ASP A 538 -10.97 13.11 26.30
CA ASP A 538 -12.05 13.90 26.91
C ASP A 538 -13.44 13.25 26.77
N ILE A 539 -13.59 12.33 25.80
CA ILE A 539 -14.78 11.48 25.67
C ILE A 539 -14.85 10.41 26.80
N GLY A 540 -13.78 10.21 27.57
CA GLY A 540 -13.72 9.23 28.67
C GLY A 540 -12.93 7.97 28.33
N ASN A 541 -11.84 8.11 27.57
CA ASN A 541 -10.91 7.05 27.23
C ASN A 541 -9.54 7.28 27.86
N SER A 542 -8.82 6.20 28.11
CA SER A 542 -7.41 6.25 28.45
C SER A 542 -6.57 6.16 27.17
N VAL A 543 -5.59 7.03 27.00
CA VAL A 543 -4.75 7.08 25.81
C VAL A 543 -3.29 6.96 26.20
N ILE A 544 -2.62 5.89 25.78
CA ILE A 544 -1.18 5.68 25.96
C ILE A 544 -0.49 5.85 24.61
N VAL A 545 0.51 6.71 24.58
CA VAL A 545 1.30 6.99 23.37
C VAL A 545 2.77 6.71 23.63
N VAL A 546 3.38 5.87 22.81
CA VAL A 546 4.83 5.72 22.78
C VAL A 546 5.37 6.82 21.88
N GLU A 547 6.12 7.79 22.42
CA GLU A 547 6.50 8.99 21.66
C GLU A 547 7.84 9.61 22.09
N HIS A 548 8.39 10.39 21.14
CA HIS A 548 9.62 11.18 21.31
C HIS A 548 9.45 12.65 20.95
N ASP A 549 8.26 13.04 20.45
CA ASP A 549 8.00 14.42 20.07
C ASP A 549 7.88 15.34 21.30
N LYS A 550 8.61 16.47 21.26
CA LYS A 550 8.67 17.44 22.37
C LYS A 550 7.30 18.00 22.74
N GLU A 551 6.50 18.37 21.74
CA GLU A 551 5.19 18.98 21.96
C GLU A 551 4.18 17.96 22.53
N MET A 552 4.20 16.73 22.03
CA MET A 552 3.38 15.63 22.55
C MET A 552 3.70 15.33 24.02
N ILE A 553 4.98 15.27 24.39
CA ILE A 553 5.41 15.02 25.78
C ILE A 553 4.93 16.16 26.69
N LEU A 554 5.11 17.41 26.28
CA LEU A 554 4.77 18.58 27.09
C LEU A 554 3.26 18.80 27.27
N ARG A 555 2.44 18.37 26.29
CA ARG A 555 0.96 18.48 26.35
C ARG A 555 0.29 17.27 27.00
N SER A 556 1.01 16.20 27.28
CA SER A 556 0.44 15.02 27.96
C SER A 556 0.05 15.31 29.41
N ASP A 557 -0.86 14.53 29.96
CA ASP A 557 -1.26 14.60 31.37
C ASP A 557 -0.23 13.89 32.28
N HIS A 558 0.42 12.85 31.76
CA HIS A 558 1.34 12.02 32.51
C HIS A 558 2.43 11.46 31.59
N VAL A 559 3.66 11.41 32.08
CA VAL A 559 4.83 10.89 31.34
C VAL A 559 5.47 9.76 32.12
N ILE A 560 5.89 8.71 31.42
CA ILE A 560 6.68 7.60 31.96
C ILE A 560 7.98 7.55 31.15
N ASP A 561 9.11 7.87 31.75
CA ASP A 561 10.43 7.83 31.11
C ASP A 561 11.15 6.53 31.45
N LEU A 562 11.48 5.74 30.40
CA LEU A 562 12.13 4.45 30.52
C LEU A 562 13.60 4.53 30.09
N GLY A 563 14.47 3.95 30.92
CA GLY A 563 15.90 3.97 30.67
C GLY A 563 16.70 3.16 31.71
N PRO A 564 17.89 3.66 32.12
CA PRO A 564 18.59 4.89 31.67
C PRO A 564 19.23 4.77 30.27
N HIS A 565 19.46 3.53 29.80
CA HIS A 565 20.07 3.21 28.52
C HIS A 565 19.21 2.24 27.70
N ALA A 566 19.73 1.78 26.57
CA ALA A 566 19.08 0.82 25.70
C ALA A 566 19.43 -0.64 26.03
N GLY A 567 18.59 -1.58 25.60
CA GLY A 567 18.82 -3.02 25.68
C GLY A 567 18.97 -3.52 27.12
N ILE A 568 20.03 -4.30 27.42
CA ILE A 568 20.27 -4.93 28.72
C ILE A 568 20.43 -3.89 29.85
N ASN A 569 20.90 -2.69 29.52
CA ASN A 569 21.08 -1.60 30.47
C ASN A 569 19.87 -0.69 30.65
N GLY A 570 18.80 -0.94 29.85
CA GLY A 570 17.51 -0.26 29.96
C GLY A 570 16.50 -1.00 30.81
N GLY A 571 15.24 -0.78 30.56
CA GLY A 571 14.12 -1.53 31.12
C GLY A 571 13.73 -1.15 32.55
N ARG A 572 14.08 0.07 32.99
CA ARG A 572 13.67 0.62 34.31
C ARG A 572 12.86 1.88 34.12
N VAL A 573 11.91 2.13 34.99
CA VAL A 573 11.25 3.43 35.09
C VAL A 573 12.22 4.39 35.80
N ILE A 574 12.63 5.43 35.08
CA ILE A 574 13.53 6.45 35.59
C ILE A 574 12.74 7.53 36.34
N THR A 575 11.68 7.99 35.70
CA THR A 575 10.76 8.94 36.31
C THR A 575 9.35 8.74 35.74
N GLN A 576 8.35 9.07 36.56
CA GLN A 576 6.94 9.13 36.14
C GLN A 576 6.24 10.28 36.87
N GLY A 577 5.35 10.97 36.19
CA GLY A 577 4.63 12.12 36.76
C GLY A 577 4.09 13.05 35.69
N SER A 578 3.77 14.28 36.08
CA SER A 578 3.40 15.32 35.09
C SER A 578 4.61 15.75 34.28
N PRO A 579 4.42 16.32 33.06
CA PRO A 579 5.54 16.87 32.27
C PRO A 579 6.39 17.88 33.06
N LEU A 580 5.75 18.71 33.92
CA LEU A 580 6.47 19.65 34.76
C LEU A 580 7.35 18.96 35.84
N ASP A 581 6.93 17.80 36.33
CA ASP A 581 7.72 17.04 37.29
C ASP A 581 8.90 16.37 36.55
N LEU A 582 8.69 15.84 35.34
CA LEU A 582 9.78 15.30 34.51
C LEU A 582 10.92 16.31 34.32
N LEU A 583 10.60 17.59 34.05
CA LEU A 583 11.61 18.63 33.82
C LEU A 583 12.52 18.93 35.03
N LYS A 584 12.11 18.50 36.24
CA LYS A 584 12.92 18.67 37.48
C LYS A 584 13.95 17.57 37.68
N HIS A 585 13.85 16.46 36.97
CA HIS A 585 14.74 15.32 37.08
C HIS A 585 15.93 15.42 36.13
N ASP A 586 17.07 14.92 36.54
CA ASP A 586 18.27 14.83 35.70
C ASP A 586 18.21 13.55 34.85
N THR A 587 17.35 13.54 33.84
CA THR A 587 17.25 12.47 32.84
C THR A 587 17.63 13.02 31.48
N LEU A 588 18.05 12.14 30.56
CA LEU A 588 18.38 12.56 29.18
C LEU A 588 17.18 13.25 28.52
N THR A 589 15.98 12.68 28.67
CA THR A 589 14.74 13.26 28.13
C THR A 589 14.49 14.65 28.71
N ALA A 590 14.57 14.81 30.02
CA ALA A 590 14.35 16.09 30.69
C ALA A 590 15.37 17.16 30.26
N ASN A 591 16.63 16.77 30.11
CA ASN A 591 17.70 17.68 29.72
C ASN A 591 17.55 18.22 28.29
N TYR A 592 16.99 17.43 27.37
CA TYR A 592 16.62 17.91 26.03
C TYR A 592 15.36 18.78 26.04
N LEU A 593 14.38 18.47 26.89
CA LEU A 593 13.14 19.24 27.00
C LEU A 593 13.34 20.60 27.64
N ASN A 594 14.18 20.69 28.68
CA ASN A 594 14.46 21.94 29.40
C ASN A 594 15.56 22.79 28.73
N GLY A 595 16.21 22.30 27.66
CA GLY A 595 17.24 22.98 26.90
C GLY A 595 18.66 22.91 27.47
N SER A 596 18.89 22.14 28.56
CA SER A 596 20.23 21.91 29.12
C SER A 596 21.12 21.12 28.15
N LEU A 597 20.51 20.21 27.38
CA LEU A 597 21.12 19.57 26.22
C LEU A 597 20.41 20.04 24.96
N ASN A 598 21.16 20.32 23.90
CA ASN A 598 20.64 20.81 22.64
C ASN A 598 21.43 20.24 21.47
N ILE A 599 20.79 20.07 20.31
CA ILE A 599 21.48 19.80 19.07
C ILE A 599 21.95 21.14 18.50
N GLU A 600 23.26 21.34 18.49
CA GLU A 600 23.87 22.62 18.12
C GLU A 600 23.64 22.98 16.66
N ILE A 601 23.47 24.28 16.37
CA ILE A 601 23.41 24.80 15.01
C ILE A 601 24.84 25.01 14.51
N PRO A 602 25.19 24.58 13.28
CA PRO A 602 26.50 24.83 12.72
C PRO A 602 26.81 26.34 12.64
N LEU A 603 27.93 26.77 13.21
CA LEU A 603 28.37 28.17 13.17
C LEU A 603 28.59 28.66 11.74
N LYS A 604 28.96 27.78 10.82
CA LYS A 604 29.17 28.07 9.43
C LYS A 604 28.62 26.93 8.56
N ARG A 605 27.77 27.26 7.61
CA ARG A 605 27.26 26.31 6.62
C ARG A 605 28.34 25.98 5.59
N ARG A 606 28.34 24.71 5.12
CA ARG A 606 29.22 24.30 4.02
C ARG A 606 28.78 24.98 2.71
N THR A 607 29.72 25.28 1.83
CA THR A 607 29.47 25.92 0.51
C THR A 607 29.34 24.90 -0.62
N GLY A 608 29.59 23.59 -0.32
CA GLY A 608 29.60 22.52 -1.32
C GLY A 608 30.85 22.56 -2.22
N ASN A 609 30.84 21.71 -3.23
CA ASN A 609 31.97 21.56 -4.19
C ASN A 609 31.78 22.38 -5.48
N GLY A 610 30.80 23.28 -5.55
CA GLY A 610 30.47 24.11 -6.70
C GLY A 610 29.73 23.39 -7.84
N LYS A 611 29.59 22.07 -7.78
CA LYS A 611 28.86 21.24 -8.77
C LYS A 611 27.40 21.12 -8.38
N ASN A 612 26.54 20.92 -9.37
CA ASN A 612 25.10 20.79 -9.15
C ASN A 612 24.51 19.64 -9.97
N LEU A 613 23.50 19.01 -9.43
CA LEU A 613 22.57 18.15 -10.16
C LEU A 613 21.29 18.95 -10.36
N ILE A 614 20.78 19.05 -11.58
CA ILE A 614 19.60 19.86 -11.91
C ILE A 614 18.59 18.97 -12.60
N ILE A 615 17.38 18.93 -12.09
CA ILE A 615 16.23 18.27 -12.72
C ILE A 615 15.23 19.34 -13.13
N GLU A 616 14.72 19.26 -14.34
CA GLU A 616 13.84 20.28 -14.94
C GLU A 616 12.52 19.63 -15.39
N GLY A 617 11.42 20.35 -15.23
CA GLY A 617 10.13 19.97 -15.77
C GLY A 617 9.46 18.78 -15.07
N CYS A 618 9.56 18.64 -13.76
CA CYS A 618 8.90 17.55 -13.02
C CYS A 618 7.40 17.79 -12.92
N THR A 619 6.58 16.89 -13.49
CA THR A 619 5.10 16.98 -13.55
C THR A 619 4.39 15.75 -12.98
N GLY A 620 5.12 14.83 -12.36
CA GLY A 620 4.54 13.59 -11.83
C GLY A 620 3.66 13.81 -10.59
N ASN A 621 2.59 13.06 -10.46
CA ASN A 621 1.62 13.14 -9.37
C ASN A 621 1.08 14.58 -9.18
N ASN A 622 1.39 15.22 -8.04
CA ASN A 622 0.97 16.61 -7.75
C ASN A 622 2.02 17.66 -8.08
N LEU A 623 3.18 17.30 -8.65
CA LEU A 623 4.22 18.26 -9.01
C LEU A 623 3.79 19.17 -10.16
N LYS A 624 3.98 20.50 -10.00
CA LYS A 624 3.51 21.54 -10.93
C LYS A 624 4.64 22.09 -11.79
N ASN A 625 5.20 21.21 -12.64
CA ASN A 625 6.28 21.57 -13.58
C ASN A 625 7.49 22.25 -12.89
N ILE A 626 7.92 21.65 -11.77
CA ILE A 626 9.01 22.23 -10.98
C ILE A 626 10.38 21.86 -11.53
N SER A 627 11.31 22.81 -11.42
CA SER A 627 12.72 22.60 -11.70
C SER A 627 13.52 22.80 -10.43
N VAL A 628 14.37 21.84 -10.09
CA VAL A 628 15.08 21.81 -8.82
C VAL A 628 16.57 21.62 -9.05
N LYS A 629 17.37 22.40 -8.32
CA LYS A 629 18.83 22.34 -8.31
C LYS A 629 19.31 21.75 -6.98
N PHE A 630 20.10 20.69 -7.03
CA PHE A 630 20.71 20.04 -5.87
C PHE A 630 22.21 20.36 -5.85
N PRO A 631 22.69 21.24 -4.96
CA PRO A 631 24.12 21.51 -4.81
C PRO A 631 24.83 20.30 -4.22
N LEU A 632 25.95 19.87 -4.83
CA LEU A 632 26.66 18.67 -4.42
C LEU A 632 27.70 18.92 -3.32
N GLY A 633 28.02 17.89 -2.54
CA GLY A 633 28.94 17.96 -1.40
C GLY A 633 28.32 18.63 -0.16
N LEU A 634 26.99 18.56 -0.03
CA LEU A 634 26.23 19.19 1.07
C LEU A 634 25.25 18.20 1.71
N MET A 635 24.78 18.53 2.90
CA MET A 635 23.60 17.96 3.51
C MET A 635 22.38 18.79 3.11
N ILE A 636 21.48 18.22 2.32
CA ILE A 636 20.31 18.88 1.76
C ILE A 636 19.04 18.34 2.42
N GLY A 637 18.24 19.21 3.01
CA GLY A 637 16.93 18.89 3.56
C GLY A 637 15.81 19.13 2.54
N ILE A 638 14.99 18.12 2.28
CA ILE A 638 13.74 18.27 1.51
C ILE A 638 12.60 18.38 2.51
N THR A 639 11.98 19.54 2.57
CA THR A 639 10.96 19.89 3.58
C THR A 639 9.62 20.24 2.92
N GLY A 640 8.61 20.45 3.75
CA GLY A 640 7.26 20.82 3.36
C GLY A 640 6.20 19.97 4.05
N VAL A 641 4.94 20.38 4.00
CA VAL A 641 3.83 19.67 4.66
C VAL A 641 3.62 18.25 4.13
N SER A 642 2.88 17.42 4.88
CA SER A 642 2.54 16.06 4.45
C SER A 642 1.74 16.10 3.13
N GLY A 643 2.10 15.24 2.15
CA GLY A 643 1.46 15.22 0.84
C GLY A 643 1.85 16.34 -0.12
N SER A 644 2.85 17.19 0.19
CA SER A 644 3.27 18.31 -0.66
C SER A 644 4.00 17.89 -1.95
N GLY A 645 4.46 16.64 -2.08
CA GLY A 645 5.14 16.11 -3.28
C GLY A 645 6.63 15.78 -3.08
N LYS A 646 7.15 15.80 -1.84
CA LYS A 646 8.54 15.45 -1.51
C LYS A 646 8.96 14.09 -2.05
N SER A 647 8.20 13.04 -1.73
CA SER A 647 8.47 11.67 -2.17
C SER A 647 8.31 11.52 -3.69
N SER A 648 7.36 12.24 -4.30
CA SER A 648 7.20 12.27 -5.77
C SER A 648 8.43 12.83 -6.47
N LEU A 649 9.04 13.91 -5.93
CA LEU A 649 10.27 14.48 -6.47
C LEU A 649 11.48 13.55 -6.26
N VAL A 650 11.67 13.06 -5.04
CA VAL A 650 12.90 12.36 -4.67
C VAL A 650 12.80 10.86 -4.97
N ASN A 651 11.79 10.17 -4.40
CA ASN A 651 11.70 8.69 -4.44
C ASN A 651 11.16 8.17 -5.77
N ASP A 652 10.23 8.93 -6.40
CA ASP A 652 9.54 8.46 -7.61
C ASP A 652 10.08 9.11 -8.90
N THR A 653 10.87 10.21 -8.80
CA THR A 653 11.49 10.87 -9.96
C THR A 653 13.01 10.78 -9.91
N LEU A 654 13.67 11.46 -8.95
CA LEU A 654 15.13 11.59 -8.92
C LEU A 654 15.84 10.25 -8.73
N TYR A 655 15.46 9.49 -7.70
CA TYR A 655 16.10 8.21 -7.39
C TYR A 655 15.97 7.16 -8.51
N PRO A 656 14.80 6.94 -9.13
CA PRO A 656 14.69 6.05 -10.28
C PRO A 656 15.56 6.46 -11.46
N ILE A 657 15.67 7.76 -11.78
CA ILE A 657 16.57 8.26 -12.84
C ILE A 657 18.02 7.85 -12.55
N LEU A 658 18.51 8.19 -11.36
CA LEU A 658 19.89 7.89 -10.97
C LEU A 658 20.16 6.39 -10.88
N ASN A 659 19.18 5.61 -10.36
CA ASN A 659 19.28 4.16 -10.29
C ASN A 659 19.38 3.52 -11.68
N ASN A 660 18.54 3.96 -12.62
CA ASN A 660 18.54 3.46 -13.99
C ASN A 660 19.86 3.81 -14.70
N TYR A 661 20.41 5.00 -14.45
CA TYR A 661 21.67 5.44 -15.02
C TYR A 661 22.88 4.63 -14.49
N PHE A 662 23.03 4.55 -13.16
CA PHE A 662 24.23 3.92 -12.55
C PHE A 662 24.19 2.39 -12.49
N PHE A 663 23.00 1.79 -12.41
CA PHE A 663 22.85 0.34 -12.19
C PHE A 663 22.10 -0.36 -13.32
N HIS A 664 21.87 0.31 -14.44
CA HIS A 664 21.07 -0.21 -15.57
C HIS A 664 19.73 -0.79 -15.11
N GLY A 665 19.12 -0.12 -14.09
CA GLY A 665 17.84 -0.49 -13.55
C GLY A 665 16.72 -0.24 -14.55
N VAL A 666 15.54 -0.80 -14.28
CA VAL A 666 14.31 -0.61 -15.07
C VAL A 666 13.19 -0.08 -14.18
N LYS A 667 13.54 0.87 -13.29
CA LYS A 667 12.53 1.49 -12.43
C LYS A 667 11.69 2.47 -13.23
N GLU A 668 10.39 2.47 -12.95
CA GLU A 668 9.47 3.45 -13.51
C GLU A 668 9.83 4.85 -12.98
N VAL A 669 9.88 5.83 -13.86
CA VAL A 669 10.22 7.22 -13.54
C VAL A 669 8.99 8.07 -13.79
N LEU A 670 8.66 8.96 -12.86
CA LEU A 670 7.60 9.96 -13.08
C LEU A 670 8.05 10.99 -14.16
N PRO A 671 7.10 11.61 -14.88
CA PRO A 671 7.41 12.51 -15.98
C PRO A 671 8.28 13.70 -15.57
N TYR A 672 9.32 13.96 -16.35
CA TYR A 672 10.25 15.10 -16.26
C TYR A 672 10.75 15.48 -17.65
N GLU A 673 11.28 16.67 -17.85
CA GLU A 673 11.81 17.09 -19.15
C GLU A 673 13.26 16.67 -19.34
N ARG A 674 14.15 17.03 -18.41
CA ARG A 674 15.58 16.71 -18.51
C ARG A 674 16.29 16.75 -17.16
N ILE A 675 17.45 16.10 -17.10
CA ILE A 675 18.37 16.13 -15.96
C ILE A 675 19.79 16.47 -16.44
N LYS A 676 20.53 17.26 -15.66
CA LYS A 676 21.90 17.69 -15.96
C LYS A 676 22.80 17.46 -14.76
N GLY A 677 24.06 17.14 -15.00
CA GLY A 677 25.08 17.01 -13.96
C GLY A 677 25.15 15.66 -13.29
N ILE A 678 24.56 14.59 -13.87
CA ILE A 678 24.66 13.20 -13.39
C ILE A 678 26.13 12.75 -13.34
N ASP A 679 26.94 13.16 -14.32
CA ASP A 679 28.35 12.80 -14.43
C ASP A 679 29.22 13.31 -13.27
N ASN A 680 28.68 14.18 -12.43
CA ASN A 680 29.35 14.64 -11.19
C ASN A 680 29.20 13.64 -10.03
N LEU A 681 28.42 12.58 -10.21
CA LEU A 681 28.16 11.54 -9.22
C LEU A 681 28.70 10.20 -9.74
N ASP A 682 29.16 9.34 -8.84
CA ASP A 682 29.62 7.99 -9.15
C ASP A 682 28.55 6.93 -8.81
N LYS A 683 27.67 7.27 -7.86
CA LYS A 683 26.73 6.28 -7.30
C LYS A 683 25.58 6.97 -6.58
N VAL A 684 24.43 6.31 -6.54
CA VAL A 684 23.29 6.66 -5.67
C VAL A 684 23.01 5.51 -4.68
N VAL A 685 22.68 5.86 -3.44
CA VAL A 685 22.33 4.90 -2.38
C VAL A 685 21.02 5.35 -1.74
N ASP A 686 20.00 4.49 -1.82
CA ASP A 686 18.72 4.70 -1.14
C ASP A 686 18.70 3.98 0.21
N ILE A 687 18.55 4.74 1.28
CA ILE A 687 18.49 4.26 2.66
C ILE A 687 17.08 4.52 3.20
N ASN A 688 16.18 3.61 2.88
CA ASN A 688 14.78 3.65 3.28
C ASN A 688 14.48 2.75 4.48
N GLN A 689 13.29 2.87 5.06
CA GLN A 689 12.82 2.12 6.24
C GLN A 689 12.40 0.66 5.94
N SER A 690 12.56 0.19 4.70
CA SER A 690 12.20 -1.19 4.38
C SER A 690 13.06 -2.20 5.16
N PRO A 691 12.50 -3.34 5.59
CA PRO A 691 13.24 -4.35 6.34
C PRO A 691 14.51 -4.81 5.60
N ILE A 692 15.58 -5.11 6.34
CA ILE A 692 16.84 -5.68 5.80
C ILE A 692 16.68 -7.11 5.27
N GLY A 693 15.53 -7.73 5.50
CA GLY A 693 15.13 -9.03 4.97
C GLY A 693 13.71 -9.38 5.37
N ARG A 694 13.17 -10.43 4.74
CA ARG A 694 11.75 -10.82 4.92
C ARG A 694 11.56 -12.11 5.71
N THR A 695 12.64 -12.71 6.18
CA THR A 695 12.61 -14.00 6.88
C THR A 695 13.33 -13.90 8.21
N PRO A 696 13.00 -14.72 9.22
CA PRO A 696 13.72 -14.78 10.50
C PRO A 696 15.21 -15.12 10.37
N ARG A 697 15.66 -15.61 9.22
CA ARG A 697 17.08 -15.90 8.93
C ARG A 697 17.88 -14.67 8.54
N SER A 698 17.21 -13.60 8.12
CA SER A 698 17.88 -12.33 7.87
C SER A 698 18.12 -11.62 9.20
N ASN A 699 19.32 -11.15 9.43
CA ASN A 699 19.74 -10.48 10.67
C ASN A 699 20.84 -9.45 10.38
N PRO A 700 21.19 -8.57 11.34
CA PRO A 700 22.24 -7.58 11.19
C PRO A 700 23.58 -8.16 10.74
N ALA A 701 24.01 -9.28 11.35
CA ALA A 701 25.29 -9.91 11.05
C ALA A 701 25.40 -10.40 9.59
N THR A 702 24.31 -10.94 9.04
CA THR A 702 24.28 -11.38 7.64
C THR A 702 24.21 -10.22 6.66
N TYR A 703 23.44 -9.18 6.98
CA TYR A 703 23.26 -8.02 6.11
C TYR A 703 24.56 -7.20 5.95
N CYS A 704 25.26 -6.93 7.06
CA CYS A 704 26.54 -6.21 7.06
C CYS A 704 27.73 -7.08 6.61
N GLY A 705 27.48 -8.37 6.30
CA GLY A 705 28.52 -9.31 5.86
C GLY A 705 29.54 -9.70 6.93
N VAL A 706 29.28 -9.37 8.21
CA VAL A 706 30.14 -9.76 9.35
C VAL A 706 30.09 -11.27 9.59
N PHE A 707 28.91 -11.88 9.39
CA PHE A 707 28.72 -13.30 9.67
C PHE A 707 29.60 -14.21 8.79
N SER A 708 29.97 -13.79 7.59
CA SER A 708 30.88 -14.54 6.72
C SER A 708 32.30 -14.62 7.32
N GLU A 709 32.77 -13.53 7.92
CA GLU A 709 34.07 -13.48 8.61
C GLU A 709 34.03 -14.32 9.90
N ILE A 710 32.92 -14.23 10.66
CA ILE A 710 32.74 -15.04 11.88
C ILE A 710 32.76 -16.53 11.56
N ARG A 711 32.04 -16.98 10.51
CA ARG A 711 32.05 -18.39 10.07
C ARG A 711 33.45 -18.86 9.66
N SER A 712 34.17 -17.99 8.93
CA SER A 712 35.57 -18.29 8.55
C SER A 712 36.48 -18.41 9.80
N LEU A 713 36.22 -17.60 10.82
CA LEU A 713 36.98 -17.67 12.09
C LEU A 713 36.72 -18.98 12.85
N PHE A 714 35.44 -19.37 12.98
CA PHE A 714 35.07 -20.63 13.63
C PHE A 714 35.64 -21.87 12.91
N SER A 715 35.66 -21.86 11.58
CA SER A 715 36.24 -22.96 10.79
C SER A 715 37.76 -23.10 10.95
N LYS A 716 38.46 -22.09 11.47
CA LYS A 716 39.89 -22.08 11.74
C LYS A 716 40.24 -22.51 13.16
N THR A 717 39.27 -22.75 14.05
CA THR A 717 39.52 -23.29 15.38
C THR A 717 40.08 -24.70 15.27
N GLN A 718 40.93 -25.08 16.20
CA GLN A 718 41.64 -26.39 16.20
C GLN A 718 40.65 -27.56 16.11
N GLU A 719 39.58 -27.53 16.88
CA GLU A 719 38.57 -28.58 16.92
C GLU A 719 37.73 -28.65 15.62
N ALA A 720 37.40 -27.49 15.01
CA ALA A 720 36.74 -27.49 13.72
C ALA A 720 37.60 -28.06 12.59
N GLN A 721 38.93 -27.82 12.63
CA GLN A 721 39.89 -28.39 11.68
C GLN A 721 40.01 -29.90 11.85
N ILE A 722 40.14 -30.42 13.09
CA ILE A 722 40.19 -31.85 13.40
C ILE A 722 38.92 -32.56 12.83
N ARG A 723 37.74 -31.95 12.99
CA ARG A 723 36.48 -32.51 12.49
C ARG A 723 36.25 -32.24 11.00
N GLY A 724 37.14 -31.54 10.31
CA GLY A 724 37.02 -31.18 8.89
C GLY A 724 35.87 -30.19 8.58
N TYR A 725 35.47 -29.36 9.56
CA TYR A 725 34.37 -28.42 9.43
C TYR A 725 34.77 -27.18 8.62
N LYS A 726 34.14 -27.00 7.47
CA LYS A 726 34.31 -25.86 6.58
C LYS A 726 33.36 -24.68 7.01
N PRO A 727 33.58 -23.45 6.54
CA PRO A 727 32.73 -22.30 6.89
C PRO A 727 31.23 -22.51 6.62
N GLY A 728 30.83 -23.39 5.68
CA GLY A 728 29.47 -23.78 5.41
C GLY A 728 28.77 -24.47 6.59
N ARG A 729 29.52 -25.23 7.42
CA ARG A 729 29.00 -25.91 8.63
C ARG A 729 28.42 -24.90 9.63
N PHE A 730 29.01 -23.73 9.73
CA PHE A 730 28.62 -22.65 10.62
C PHE A 730 27.60 -21.71 10.00
N SER A 731 26.89 -22.12 8.93
CA SER A 731 25.85 -21.37 8.28
C SER A 731 24.47 -21.94 8.64
N PHE A 732 23.61 -21.13 9.18
CA PHE A 732 22.19 -21.50 9.40
C PHE A 732 21.35 -21.51 8.11
N ASN A 733 21.90 -21.06 6.96
CA ASN A 733 21.22 -21.09 5.65
C ASN A 733 21.51 -22.36 4.85
N VAL A 734 22.59 -23.11 5.20
CA VAL A 734 23.05 -24.29 4.49
C VAL A 734 22.81 -25.54 5.35
N SER A 735 22.34 -26.62 4.72
CA SER A 735 22.17 -27.90 5.42
C SER A 735 23.51 -28.47 5.92
N GLY A 736 23.46 -29.31 6.96
CA GLY A 736 24.60 -29.97 7.55
C GLY A 736 25.02 -29.44 8.92
N GLY A 737 24.93 -28.13 9.19
CA GLY A 737 25.25 -27.56 10.51
C GLY A 737 24.08 -26.87 11.20
N ARG A 738 23.03 -26.59 10.46
CA ARG A 738 21.80 -25.96 10.99
C ARG A 738 20.86 -26.96 11.64
N CYS A 739 19.98 -26.49 12.49
CA CYS A 739 18.83 -27.27 12.94
C CYS A 739 17.86 -27.47 11.76
N GLU A 740 17.61 -28.72 11.38
CA GLU A 740 16.75 -29.02 10.23
C GLU A 740 15.25 -28.84 10.55
N ASN A 741 14.82 -28.96 11.82
CA ASN A 741 13.43 -28.75 12.21
C ASN A 741 12.94 -27.32 11.95
N CYS A 742 13.76 -26.30 12.26
CA CYS A 742 13.44 -24.91 11.95
C CYS A 742 14.18 -24.40 10.70
N SER A 743 14.89 -25.28 10.00
CA SER A 743 15.74 -24.95 8.84
C SER A 743 16.69 -23.77 9.11
N GLY A 744 17.22 -23.65 10.33
CA GLY A 744 18.12 -22.59 10.77
C GLY A 744 17.45 -21.26 11.14
N GLY A 745 16.13 -21.20 11.19
CA GLY A 745 15.39 -19.98 11.58
C GLY A 745 15.44 -19.68 13.07
N GLY A 746 15.61 -20.71 13.91
CA GLY A 746 15.49 -20.64 15.38
C GLY A 746 14.05 -20.67 15.86
N MET A 747 13.11 -20.31 15.00
CA MET A 747 11.67 -20.22 15.26
C MET A 747 10.90 -20.99 14.19
N LYS A 748 9.73 -21.51 14.55
CA LYS A 748 8.72 -22.03 13.63
C LYS A 748 7.68 -20.96 13.37
N VAL A 749 7.25 -20.82 12.12
CA VAL A 749 6.18 -19.89 11.73
C VAL A 749 4.89 -20.69 11.67
N ILE A 750 3.90 -20.28 12.44
CA ILE A 750 2.53 -20.79 12.38
C ILE A 750 1.75 -19.77 11.56
N GLU A 751 1.45 -20.12 10.30
CA GLU A 751 0.65 -19.26 9.41
C GLU A 751 -0.81 -19.25 9.88
N MET A 752 -1.32 -18.06 10.18
CA MET A 752 -2.70 -17.84 10.59
C MET A 752 -3.48 -17.22 9.42
N ASN A 753 -4.55 -17.87 8.97
CA ASN A 753 -5.29 -17.45 7.75
C ASN A 753 -5.90 -16.03 7.83
N PHE A 754 -6.24 -15.55 9.03
CA PHE A 754 -6.94 -14.27 9.25
C PHE A 754 -6.24 -13.35 10.26
N LEU A 755 -5.18 -13.84 10.92
CA LEU A 755 -4.39 -13.12 11.91
C LEU A 755 -2.93 -13.03 11.46
N PRO A 756 -2.11 -12.16 12.07
CA PRO A 756 -0.67 -12.16 11.84
C PRO A 756 -0.06 -13.52 12.16
N ASP A 757 0.98 -13.91 11.39
CA ASP A 757 1.70 -15.14 11.63
C ASP A 757 2.34 -15.15 13.02
N VAL A 758 2.24 -16.28 13.73
CA VAL A 758 2.81 -16.46 15.07
C VAL A 758 4.18 -17.14 14.94
N TYR A 759 5.17 -16.57 15.61
CA TYR A 759 6.53 -17.11 15.66
C TYR A 759 6.76 -17.81 17.01
N VAL A 760 6.95 -19.13 16.99
CA VAL A 760 7.19 -19.94 18.18
C VAL A 760 8.61 -20.45 18.16
N GLU A 761 9.29 -20.41 19.29
CA GLU A 761 10.64 -20.94 19.45
C GLU A 761 10.73 -22.42 19.05
N CYS A 762 11.80 -22.81 18.38
CA CYS A 762 11.98 -24.18 17.92
C CYS A 762 12.35 -25.08 19.11
N GLU A 763 11.48 -26.00 19.47
CA GLU A 763 11.70 -26.95 20.57
C GLU A 763 13.00 -27.76 20.46
N SER A 764 13.41 -28.14 19.23
CA SER A 764 14.59 -28.99 19.01
C SER A 764 15.91 -28.27 19.21
N CYS A 765 16.01 -26.98 18.89
CA CYS A 765 17.24 -26.22 19.03
C CYS A 765 17.12 -25.09 20.07
N GLN A 766 15.97 -24.89 20.68
CA GLN A 766 15.74 -23.84 21.69
C GLN A 766 16.31 -22.49 21.25
N GLY A 767 15.89 -22.02 20.05
CA GLY A 767 16.36 -20.77 19.47
C GLY A 767 17.78 -20.75 18.89
N ASN A 768 18.63 -21.75 19.19
CA ASN A 768 20.06 -21.77 18.87
C ASN A 768 20.39 -21.91 17.37
N ARG A 769 19.41 -22.21 16.48
CA ARG A 769 19.54 -22.28 15.01
C ARG A 769 20.44 -23.39 14.46
N PHE A 770 21.34 -23.97 15.24
CA PHE A 770 22.32 -24.98 14.84
C PHE A 770 22.04 -26.33 15.49
N ASN A 771 22.60 -27.37 14.91
CA ASN A 771 22.58 -28.70 15.52
C ASN A 771 23.62 -28.81 16.66
N ARG A 772 23.47 -29.82 17.50
CA ARG A 772 24.30 -30.02 18.69
C ARG A 772 25.78 -30.11 18.36
N GLU A 773 26.17 -30.85 17.32
CA GLU A 773 27.55 -31.03 16.91
C GLU A 773 28.25 -29.72 16.50
N THR A 774 27.53 -28.79 15.85
CA THR A 774 28.07 -27.46 15.49
C THR A 774 28.27 -26.59 16.74
N LEU A 775 27.39 -26.73 17.73
CA LEU A 775 27.45 -25.98 18.99
C LEU A 775 28.55 -26.47 19.94
N GLU A 776 29.17 -27.63 19.70
CA GLU A 776 30.33 -28.11 20.43
C GLU A 776 31.63 -27.37 20.07
N ILE A 777 31.64 -26.56 19.00
CA ILE A 777 32.82 -25.78 18.60
C ILE A 777 32.81 -24.42 19.30
N TYR A 778 33.89 -24.14 20.01
CA TYR A 778 34.05 -22.91 20.77
C TYR A 778 35.17 -22.01 20.23
N PHE A 779 34.89 -20.69 20.23
CA PHE A 779 35.91 -19.67 20.07
C PHE A 779 35.87 -18.73 21.29
N LYS A 780 37.00 -18.63 22.01
CA LYS A 780 37.11 -17.91 23.29
C LYS A 780 35.99 -18.26 24.29
N GLY A 781 35.63 -19.55 24.40
CA GLY A 781 34.62 -20.07 25.31
C GLY A 781 33.15 -19.77 24.88
N LYS A 782 32.91 -19.32 23.64
CA LYS A 782 31.57 -19.02 23.10
C LYS A 782 31.31 -19.87 21.88
N THR A 783 30.08 -20.38 21.77
CA THR A 783 29.55 -21.06 20.58
C THR A 783 29.17 -20.02 19.51
N ILE A 784 28.96 -20.49 18.30
CA ILE A 784 28.46 -19.58 17.22
C ILE A 784 27.06 -19.02 17.52
N SER A 785 26.23 -19.76 18.23
CA SER A 785 24.94 -19.29 18.72
C SER A 785 25.09 -18.21 19.78
N ASP A 786 25.97 -18.38 20.76
CA ASP A 786 26.26 -17.36 21.77
C ASP A 786 26.71 -16.04 21.11
N VAL A 787 27.57 -16.15 20.08
CA VAL A 787 28.04 -14.98 19.33
C VAL A 787 26.88 -14.27 18.60
N LEU A 788 25.92 -14.98 18.01
CA LEU A 788 24.75 -14.38 17.41
C LEU A 788 23.84 -13.70 18.44
N ASN A 789 23.80 -14.23 19.66
CA ASN A 789 23.01 -13.66 20.76
C ASN A 789 23.69 -12.47 21.47
N MET A 790 24.99 -12.23 21.20
CA MET A 790 25.70 -11.05 21.73
C MET A 790 25.08 -9.78 21.16
N THR A 791 24.96 -8.76 22.01
CA THR A 791 24.72 -7.38 21.53
C THR A 791 25.91 -6.87 20.73
N ILE A 792 25.70 -5.89 19.85
CA ILE A 792 26.79 -5.25 19.09
C ILE A 792 27.89 -4.72 20.04
N ASN A 793 27.50 -4.10 21.17
CA ASN A 793 28.46 -3.62 22.17
C ASN A 793 29.35 -4.76 22.73
N GLN A 794 28.75 -5.90 23.08
CA GLN A 794 29.49 -7.07 23.56
C GLN A 794 30.38 -7.64 22.45
N ALA A 795 29.88 -7.72 21.24
CA ALA A 795 30.60 -8.25 20.10
C ALA A 795 31.80 -7.38 19.70
N VAL A 796 31.69 -6.04 19.77
CA VAL A 796 32.82 -5.11 19.55
C VAL A 796 33.96 -5.39 20.53
N ILE A 797 33.66 -5.61 21.80
CA ILE A 797 34.67 -5.95 22.83
C ILE A 797 35.27 -7.34 22.57
N PHE A 798 34.41 -8.33 22.26
CA PHE A 798 34.80 -9.71 22.03
C PHE A 798 35.75 -9.89 20.83
N PHE A 799 35.49 -9.15 19.73
CA PHE A 799 36.26 -9.22 18.49
C PHE A 799 37.30 -8.11 18.34
N LYS A 800 37.66 -7.37 19.40
CA LYS A 800 38.58 -6.22 19.36
C LYS A 800 39.93 -6.54 18.67
N ALA A 801 40.41 -7.79 18.81
CA ALA A 801 41.68 -8.25 18.22
C ALA A 801 41.55 -8.70 16.74
N ILE A 802 40.37 -8.61 16.12
CA ILE A 802 40.12 -9.09 14.76
C ILE A 802 39.58 -7.93 13.89
N PRO A 803 40.49 -7.15 13.24
CA PRO A 803 40.12 -5.90 12.56
C PRO A 803 38.97 -6.04 11.55
N LYS A 804 38.96 -7.07 10.70
CA LYS A 804 37.93 -7.32 9.70
C LYS A 804 36.51 -7.45 10.27
N ILE A 805 36.36 -7.95 11.49
CA ILE A 805 35.11 -8.10 12.20
C ILE A 805 34.84 -6.83 12.99
N TYR A 806 35.85 -6.35 13.71
CA TYR A 806 35.79 -5.19 14.60
C TYR A 806 35.34 -3.94 13.87
N ASP A 807 35.95 -3.59 12.73
CA ASP A 807 35.64 -2.39 11.97
C ASP A 807 34.16 -2.35 11.53
N LYS A 808 33.62 -3.46 11.02
CA LYS A 808 32.23 -3.58 10.64
C LYS A 808 31.27 -3.48 11.83
N LEU A 809 31.61 -4.09 12.97
CA LEU A 809 30.81 -3.99 14.19
C LEU A 809 30.85 -2.58 14.77
N LYS A 810 32.01 -1.93 14.69
CA LYS A 810 32.17 -0.55 15.14
C LYS A 810 31.31 0.42 14.38
N THR A 811 31.18 0.29 13.05
CA THR A 811 30.26 1.12 12.27
C THR A 811 28.78 0.94 12.66
N ILE A 812 28.38 -0.26 13.07
CA ILE A 812 27.02 -0.51 13.57
C ILE A 812 26.83 0.14 14.96
N GLN A 813 27.85 0.07 15.81
CA GLN A 813 27.85 0.73 17.12
C GLN A 813 27.77 2.26 16.97
N ASP A 814 28.55 2.82 16.05
CA ASP A 814 28.65 4.28 15.83
C ASP A 814 27.34 4.91 15.31
N VAL A 815 26.47 4.13 14.68
CA VAL A 815 25.11 4.59 14.30
C VAL A 815 24.09 4.42 15.44
N GLY A 816 24.53 4.16 16.67
CA GLY A 816 23.67 4.06 17.86
C GLY A 816 22.96 2.70 18.03
N LEU A 817 23.37 1.64 17.30
CA LEU A 817 22.75 0.31 17.37
C LEU A 817 23.53 -0.69 18.24
N GLY A 818 24.27 -0.19 19.25
CA GLY A 818 25.05 -1.03 20.14
C GLY A 818 24.25 -2.04 20.96
N TYR A 819 22.97 -1.81 21.16
CA TYR A 819 22.07 -2.60 21.99
C TYR A 819 21.43 -3.79 21.28
N ILE A 820 21.34 -3.80 19.94
CA ILE A 820 20.73 -4.91 19.19
C ILE A 820 21.63 -6.14 19.19
N ALA A 821 21.03 -7.34 19.15
CA ALA A 821 21.77 -8.58 19.00
C ALA A 821 22.22 -8.82 17.56
N LEU A 822 23.42 -9.41 17.37
CA LEU A 822 23.94 -9.75 16.03
C LEU A 822 22.99 -10.60 15.21
N GLY A 823 22.38 -11.59 15.85
CA GLY A 823 21.44 -12.54 15.24
C GLY A 823 19.97 -12.13 15.32
N GLN A 824 19.64 -10.90 15.76
CA GLN A 824 18.26 -10.46 15.88
C GLN A 824 17.53 -10.58 14.55
N PRO A 825 16.36 -11.26 14.48
CA PRO A 825 15.62 -11.43 13.25
C PRO A 825 15.21 -10.07 12.64
N SER A 826 15.31 -9.93 11.33
CA SER A 826 14.92 -8.69 10.63
C SER A 826 13.45 -8.31 10.80
N THR A 827 12.61 -9.29 11.13
CA THR A 827 11.17 -9.10 11.36
C THR A 827 10.85 -8.42 12.69
N THR A 828 11.80 -8.45 13.65
CA THR A 828 11.67 -7.81 14.97
C THR A 828 12.31 -6.42 15.04
N LEU A 829 13.02 -6.00 13.98
CA LEU A 829 13.63 -4.68 13.91
C LEU A 829 12.58 -3.62 13.55
N SER A 830 12.68 -2.46 14.18
CA SER A 830 11.93 -1.27 13.77
C SER A 830 12.42 -0.74 12.42
N GLY A 831 11.59 0.10 11.75
CA GLY A 831 11.97 0.73 10.48
C GLY A 831 13.25 1.56 10.59
N GLY A 832 13.39 2.34 11.66
CA GLY A 832 14.59 3.14 11.94
C GLY A 832 15.83 2.30 12.22
N GLU A 833 15.72 1.19 12.97
CA GLU A 833 16.83 0.27 13.18
C GLU A 833 17.31 -0.37 11.88
N ALA A 834 16.36 -0.83 11.02
CA ALA A 834 16.68 -1.38 9.71
C ALA A 834 17.39 -0.35 8.82
N GLN A 835 16.97 0.90 8.84
CA GLN A 835 17.58 2.01 8.11
C GLN A 835 19.01 2.30 8.59
N ARG A 836 19.23 2.38 9.91
CA ARG A 836 20.57 2.56 10.49
C ARG A 836 21.52 1.40 10.20
N ILE A 837 21.04 0.15 10.13
CA ILE A 837 21.85 -0.99 9.70
C ILE A 837 22.27 -0.84 8.23
N LYS A 838 21.39 -0.38 7.36
CA LYS A 838 21.74 -0.08 5.96
C LYS A 838 22.80 1.00 5.88
N LEU A 839 22.62 2.09 6.64
CA LEU A 839 23.59 3.18 6.73
C LEU A 839 24.97 2.68 7.19
N SER A 840 25.02 1.88 8.26
CA SER A 840 26.28 1.31 8.78
C SER A 840 26.99 0.43 7.75
N THR A 841 26.24 -0.30 6.94
CA THR A 841 26.80 -1.14 5.88
C THR A 841 27.44 -0.29 4.78
N GLU A 842 26.84 0.83 4.40
CA GLU A 842 27.43 1.73 3.40
C GLU A 842 28.66 2.45 3.98
N LEU A 843 28.63 2.86 5.25
CA LEU A 843 29.79 3.43 5.94
C LEU A 843 31.02 2.50 5.99
N SER A 844 30.79 1.19 6.06
CA SER A 844 31.86 0.20 6.07
C SER A 844 32.52 -0.04 4.71
N LYS A 845 31.93 0.49 3.60
CA LYS A 845 32.48 0.36 2.25
C LYS A 845 33.49 1.48 1.95
N ARG A 846 34.35 1.21 0.97
CA ARG A 846 35.28 2.24 0.46
C ARG A 846 34.50 3.36 -0.20
N ASP A 847 34.76 4.59 0.19
CA ASP A 847 34.07 5.78 -0.25
C ASP A 847 34.81 6.45 -1.42
N THR A 848 34.08 7.00 -2.39
CA THR A 848 34.61 7.74 -3.55
C THR A 848 34.55 9.25 -3.36
N GLY A 849 33.75 9.75 -2.41
CA GLY A 849 33.53 11.19 -2.18
C GLY A 849 32.50 11.83 -3.12
N ASN A 850 31.94 11.10 -4.10
CA ASN A 850 30.94 11.59 -5.05
C ASN A 850 29.63 10.78 -5.01
N THR A 851 29.33 10.16 -3.89
CA THR A 851 28.10 9.37 -3.72
C THR A 851 26.95 10.27 -3.27
N MET A 852 25.76 10.08 -3.87
CA MET A 852 24.53 10.68 -3.37
C MET A 852 23.78 9.66 -2.49
N TYR A 853 23.63 9.99 -1.21
CA TYR A 853 22.82 9.24 -0.25
C TYR A 853 21.45 9.88 -0.15
N ILE A 854 20.39 9.09 -0.32
CA ILE A 854 18.99 9.52 -0.16
C ILE A 854 18.45 8.83 1.09
N LEU A 855 18.01 9.62 2.07
CA LEU A 855 17.41 9.16 3.32
C LEU A 855 15.97 9.66 3.42
N ASP A 856 15.05 8.77 3.71
CA ASP A 856 13.63 9.07 3.87
C ASP A 856 13.26 8.95 5.35
N GLU A 857 12.94 10.08 5.99
CA GLU A 857 12.58 10.24 7.41
C GLU A 857 13.50 9.43 8.36
N PRO A 858 14.83 9.68 8.37
CA PRO A 858 15.76 8.86 9.14
C PRO A 858 15.66 9.01 10.66
N THR A 859 14.91 9.99 11.17
CA THR A 859 14.71 10.22 12.61
C THR A 859 13.51 9.50 13.18
N THR A 860 12.78 8.75 12.35
CA THR A 860 11.62 7.97 12.78
C THR A 860 11.95 7.05 13.97
N GLY A 861 11.21 7.18 15.07
CA GLY A 861 11.40 6.37 16.29
C GLY A 861 12.68 6.64 17.07
N LEU A 862 13.30 7.79 16.84
CA LEU A 862 14.54 8.16 17.53
C LEU A 862 14.30 9.16 18.66
N HIS A 863 14.91 8.88 19.80
CA HIS A 863 15.06 9.87 20.87
C HIS A 863 16.04 10.97 20.45
N PHE A 864 15.97 12.15 21.06
CA PHE A 864 16.83 13.31 20.77
C PHE A 864 18.34 12.95 20.74
N GLU A 865 18.80 12.14 21.68
CA GLU A 865 20.19 11.66 21.74
C GLU A 865 20.55 10.77 20.56
N ASP A 866 19.64 9.89 20.12
CA ASP A 866 19.86 9.04 18.95
C ASP A 866 19.93 9.89 17.66
N ILE A 867 19.14 10.99 17.58
CA ILE A 867 19.21 11.96 16.47
C ILE A 867 20.57 12.66 16.45
N ARG A 868 21.09 13.09 17.60
CA ARG A 868 22.41 13.72 17.70
C ARG A 868 23.50 12.78 17.16
N VAL A 869 23.49 11.51 17.59
CA VAL A 869 24.44 10.50 17.11
C VAL A 869 24.31 10.25 15.60
N LEU A 870 23.08 10.17 15.07
CA LEU A 870 22.84 10.03 13.64
C LEU A 870 23.41 11.21 12.85
N LEU A 871 23.17 12.44 13.30
CA LEU A 871 23.66 13.66 12.64
C LEU A 871 25.19 13.73 12.59
N GLU A 872 25.90 13.30 13.66
CA GLU A 872 27.35 13.19 13.65
C GLU A 872 27.85 12.24 12.55
N VAL A 873 27.19 11.12 12.38
CA VAL A 873 27.52 10.14 11.32
C VAL A 873 27.28 10.71 9.94
N LEU A 874 26.14 11.39 9.71
CA LEU A 874 25.82 12.03 8.44
C LEU A 874 26.81 13.16 8.11
N ASN A 875 27.18 13.99 9.09
CA ASN A 875 28.19 15.01 8.92
C ASN A 875 29.55 14.45 8.47
N LYS A 876 30.00 13.34 9.07
CA LYS A 876 31.23 12.63 8.67
C LYS A 876 31.19 12.14 7.21
N LEU A 877 30.02 11.77 6.69
CA LEU A 877 29.86 11.37 5.28
C LEU A 877 29.95 12.58 4.34
N VAL A 878 29.32 13.72 4.70
CA VAL A 878 29.41 14.96 3.92
C VAL A 878 30.84 15.50 3.90
N ASP A 879 31.54 15.45 5.05
CA ASP A 879 32.92 15.92 5.17
C ASP A 879 33.91 15.12 4.27
N LYS A 880 33.53 13.92 3.85
CA LYS A 880 34.25 13.14 2.83
C LYS A 880 33.94 13.54 1.40
N GLY A 881 33.11 14.56 1.17
CA GLY A 881 32.72 15.06 -0.15
C GLY A 881 31.38 14.56 -0.70
N ASN A 882 30.72 13.62 -0.02
CA ASN A 882 29.45 13.07 -0.46
C ASN A 882 28.30 14.06 -0.35
N THR A 883 27.25 13.81 -1.11
CA THR A 883 25.99 14.56 -1.03
C THR A 883 24.96 13.73 -0.25
N ILE A 884 24.34 14.32 0.75
CA ILE A 884 23.25 13.68 1.51
C ILE A 884 21.96 14.45 1.25
N LEU A 885 20.96 13.74 0.76
CA LEU A 885 19.60 14.24 0.56
C LEU A 885 18.68 13.60 1.60
N ILE A 886 18.07 14.42 2.45
CA ILE A 886 17.22 13.96 3.56
C ILE A 886 15.81 14.50 3.38
N ILE A 887 14.81 13.63 3.28
CA ILE A 887 13.41 14.02 3.41
C ILE A 887 13.10 14.03 4.89
N GLU A 888 12.77 15.20 5.46
CA GLU A 888 12.56 15.32 6.92
C GLU A 888 11.55 16.40 7.33
N HIS A 889 10.99 16.17 8.52
CA HIS A 889 10.08 17.09 9.22
C HIS A 889 10.61 17.52 10.59
N ASN A 890 11.57 16.78 11.14
CA ASN A 890 12.17 17.06 12.44
C ASN A 890 13.02 18.33 12.37
N LEU A 891 12.67 19.34 13.19
CA LEU A 891 13.35 20.63 13.20
C LEU A 891 14.81 20.54 13.65
N ASP A 892 15.15 19.58 14.50
CA ASP A 892 16.51 19.35 14.96
C ASP A 892 17.44 18.91 13.83
N VAL A 893 16.92 18.18 12.86
CA VAL A 893 17.65 17.84 11.63
C VAL A 893 17.66 19.03 10.67
N ILE A 894 16.50 19.66 10.46
CA ILE A 894 16.34 20.75 9.49
C ILE A 894 17.24 21.93 9.83
N LYS A 895 17.42 22.26 11.12
CA LYS A 895 18.34 23.33 11.56
C LYS A 895 19.82 22.98 11.34
N GLN A 896 20.16 21.70 11.15
CA GLN A 896 21.54 21.19 10.96
C GLN A 896 21.96 21.12 9.47
N VAL A 897 21.01 21.03 8.51
CA VAL A 897 21.35 20.87 7.10
C VAL A 897 22.00 22.13 6.51
N ASP A 898 22.83 21.95 5.48
CA ASP A 898 23.51 23.06 4.81
C ASP A 898 22.57 23.80 3.85
N HIS A 899 21.60 23.07 3.27
CA HIS A 899 20.70 23.61 2.26
C HIS A 899 19.30 22.99 2.40
N ILE A 900 18.27 23.78 2.19
CA ILE A 900 16.87 23.34 2.22
C ILE A 900 16.23 23.55 0.84
N ILE A 901 15.41 22.59 0.45
CA ILE A 901 14.49 22.66 -0.69
C ILE A 901 13.10 22.38 -0.14
N GLU A 902 12.24 23.41 -0.13
CA GLU A 902 10.88 23.28 0.41
C GLU A 902 9.85 23.17 -0.70
N ILE A 903 9.01 22.13 -0.62
CA ILE A 903 7.92 21.88 -1.55
C ILE A 903 6.59 22.09 -0.82
N GLY A 904 5.69 22.85 -1.41
CA GLY A 904 4.41 23.21 -0.81
C GLY A 904 3.46 23.84 -1.85
N VAL A 905 2.58 24.76 -1.45
CA VAL A 905 2.35 25.29 -0.06
C VAL A 905 1.64 24.28 0.82
N GLU A 906 0.60 23.62 0.30
CA GLU A 906 -0.25 22.62 0.98
C GLU A 906 0.02 21.20 0.46
N GLY A 907 -0.77 20.22 0.91
CA GLY A 907 -0.77 18.85 0.39
C GLY A 907 -1.72 18.66 -0.79
N GLY A 908 -1.58 17.53 -1.51
CA GLY A 908 -2.43 17.14 -2.62
C GLY A 908 -2.37 18.11 -3.82
N LYS A 909 -3.52 18.45 -4.39
CA LYS A 909 -3.62 19.34 -5.56
C LYS A 909 -3.14 20.78 -5.31
N TYR A 910 -3.12 21.20 -4.06
CA TYR A 910 -2.64 22.52 -3.64
C TYR A 910 -1.15 22.54 -3.28
N GLY A 911 -0.48 21.38 -3.39
CA GLY A 911 0.97 21.24 -3.26
C GLY A 911 1.71 21.26 -4.58
N GLY A 912 2.92 20.73 -4.56
CA GLY A 912 3.73 20.48 -5.75
C GLY A 912 4.47 21.68 -6.33
N GLU A 913 4.56 22.80 -5.62
CA GLU A 913 5.33 23.99 -6.00
C GLU A 913 6.62 24.08 -5.19
N LEU A 914 7.65 24.66 -5.78
CA LEU A 914 8.89 24.97 -5.07
C LEU A 914 8.68 26.31 -4.32
N ILE A 915 8.64 26.25 -2.99
CA ILE A 915 8.36 27.41 -2.13
C ILE A 915 9.63 28.11 -1.68
N GLY A 916 10.62 27.33 -1.28
CA GLY A 916 11.86 27.81 -0.70
C GLY A 916 13.07 27.04 -1.18
N TYR A 917 14.17 27.78 -1.31
CA TYR A 917 15.45 27.26 -1.76
C TYR A 917 16.56 28.10 -1.12
N GLY A 918 17.42 27.50 -0.32
CA GLY A 918 18.51 28.21 0.35
C GLY A 918 18.92 27.60 1.69
N THR A 919 19.66 28.34 2.49
CA THR A 919 20.05 27.93 3.84
C THR A 919 18.86 27.95 4.80
N PRO A 920 18.92 27.27 5.95
CA PRO A 920 17.88 27.34 6.97
C PRO A 920 17.51 28.77 7.40
N GLU A 921 18.50 29.64 7.46
CA GLU A 921 18.36 31.07 7.81
C GLU A 921 17.62 31.86 6.70
N GLU A 922 17.79 31.48 5.45
CA GLU A 922 17.07 32.10 4.31
C GLU A 922 15.63 31.63 4.28
N ILE A 923 15.38 30.33 4.45
CA ILE A 923 14.04 29.74 4.48
C ILE A 923 13.21 30.31 5.63
N SER A 924 13.80 30.55 6.79
CA SER A 924 13.12 31.12 7.95
C SER A 924 12.52 32.52 7.70
N LYS A 925 12.96 33.22 6.64
CA LYS A 925 12.48 34.56 6.24
C LYS A 925 11.34 34.51 5.21
N ILE A 926 11.04 33.35 4.63
CA ILE A 926 10.01 33.21 3.59
C ILE A 926 8.63 33.19 4.23
N LYS A 927 7.79 34.19 3.95
CA LYS A 927 6.45 34.35 4.57
C LYS A 927 5.49 33.18 4.34
N ASN A 928 5.54 32.54 3.16
CA ASN A 928 4.64 31.45 2.79
C ASN A 928 5.19 30.06 3.14
N SER A 929 6.33 29.99 3.84
CA SER A 929 6.96 28.76 4.28
C SER A 929 6.44 28.34 5.63
N HIS A 930 5.73 27.21 5.69
CA HIS A 930 5.34 26.62 6.97
C HIS A 930 6.56 26.12 7.76
N THR A 931 7.50 25.48 7.08
CA THR A 931 8.78 25.07 7.69
C THR A 931 9.55 26.26 8.20
N GLY A 932 9.65 27.34 7.42
CA GLY A 932 10.33 28.59 7.79
C GLY A 932 9.75 29.22 9.06
N TYR A 933 8.43 29.19 9.21
CA TYR A 933 7.77 29.72 10.41
C TYR A 933 8.23 28.99 11.70
N PHE A 934 8.20 27.65 11.71
CA PHE A 934 8.64 26.88 12.87
C PHE A 934 10.17 26.97 13.06
N LEU A 935 10.92 26.93 11.99
CA LEU A 935 12.38 27.06 12.02
C LEU A 935 12.84 28.41 12.59
N SER A 936 12.11 29.50 12.29
CA SER A 936 12.40 30.83 12.84
C SER A 936 12.30 30.90 14.37
N LYS A 937 11.44 30.10 14.96
CA LYS A 937 11.30 29.97 16.43
C LYS A 937 12.51 29.23 17.01
N GLU A 938 12.89 28.11 16.42
CA GLU A 938 14.03 27.29 16.84
C GLU A 938 15.37 28.04 16.70
N LEU A 939 15.58 28.74 15.60
CA LEU A 939 16.78 29.56 15.39
C LEU A 939 16.91 30.75 16.37
N LYS A 940 15.80 31.34 16.83
CA LYS A 940 15.79 32.41 17.83
C LYS A 940 16.02 31.90 19.25
N LEU A 941 15.61 30.68 19.58
CA LEU A 941 15.84 30.06 20.86
C LEU A 941 17.31 29.67 21.09
N CYS A 942 18.08 29.52 20.01
CA CYS A 942 19.50 29.17 20.05
C CYS A 942 20.46 30.37 19.93
N ASN A 943 19.97 31.58 19.64
CA ASN A 943 20.70 32.85 19.70
C ASN A 943 20.39 33.57 21.00
#